data_1c4c3013a7ccb246ff79be3ad5ec0377
#
_entry.id   1c4c3013a7ccb246ff79be3ad5ec0377
#
_cell.length_a   1.000
_cell.length_b   1.000
_cell.length_c   1.000
_cell.angle_alpha   90.00
_cell.angle_beta   90.00
_cell.angle_gamma   90.00
#
_symmetry.space_group_name_H-M   'P 1'
#
loop_
_entity.id
_entity.type
_entity.pdbx_description
1 polymer ?
#
loop_
_entity_poly.entity_id
_entity_poly.type
_entity_poly.pdbx_seq_one_letter_code
_entity_poly.pdbx_strand_id
1 'polypeptide(L)'
;MLEARSKGKTTDALKGLMKLAPKTAVVVRDGQEVTVPIEQVRKGDVFVVRPGENIPVDGVILEGNSAVNEAALTGESIPVDKNPGDVVSAATVNQSGFIRCEATRVGEDTTLSQIIKMVSDAAATKAPIAKIADRVSGVFVPTVISIAVVTTIVWLLAGKEFGYALARGISVLVISCPCALGLATPVAIMVGNGMGAKNGILFKTAVSLEEAGKIQIVALDKTGTITKGEPQVTDMVPAKGISEEELLGYAYALEKKSEHPLAKAIIARAEEKKTVLQKVSDFQALPGNGLRAALNSDVLTGGNMKFISNETSVSPELMKQAEKLAGEGKTPLLFAKGGKFLGIIAVADVIKEDSPQAIKELQNMGIRVVMLTGDNEHTAKAIGAQAGVDDVIAGVLPDGKESVIRSLKEQGKVAMVGDGINDAPALTRADIGIAIGAGTDVAIDAADVVLMKSRLSDVPAAIRLSRATLRNIHENLFWAFFYNVIGIPLAAGVWIPIFGWTLNPMFGAAAMSLSSFCVVTNALRLNLFKVHDASRDKKIKQNVEEIHYISANAEMKNVTENKSLKAENPDFCNSEIHDPKDQENIKENKENKEMTTITVNVTGMMCGHCEAHVTKAVKEAFGVEDVVSSHEKGTTVIHAPEKLDEDKIREVIKEAGYEVTGITQE
;
A
#
# COMPACT_ATOMS: atom_id res chain seq x y z
N MET A 1 6.76 -11.20 36.78
CA MET A 1 7.89 -11.95 36.16
C MET A 1 7.50 -12.69 34.89
N LEU A 2 6.41 -13.48 34.86
CA LEU A 2 5.89 -14.12 33.63
C LEU A 2 5.47 -13.10 32.55
N GLU A 3 4.80 -12.02 32.94
CA GLU A 3 4.36 -10.95 32.04
C GLU A 3 5.55 -10.22 31.39
N ALA A 4 6.59 -9.89 32.16
CA ALA A 4 7.81 -9.27 31.63
C ALA A 4 8.57 -10.23 30.67
N ARG A 5 8.54 -11.56 30.95
CA ARG A 5 9.16 -12.59 30.10
C ARG A 5 8.35 -12.82 28.82
N SER A 6 7.02 -12.67 28.87
CA SER A 6 6.12 -12.73 27.71
C SER A 6 6.29 -11.51 26.80
N LYS A 7 6.33 -10.30 27.38
CA LYS A 7 6.65 -9.06 26.64
C LYS A 7 8.03 -9.16 25.99
N GLY A 8 9.03 -9.79 26.67
CA GLY A 8 10.36 -10.01 26.10
C GLY A 8 10.35 -10.94 24.88
N LYS A 9 9.53 -12.00 24.87
CA LYS A 9 9.42 -12.91 23.72
C LYS A 9 8.69 -12.30 22.51
N THR A 10 7.78 -11.36 22.73
CA THR A 10 7.08 -10.67 21.65
C THR A 10 7.96 -9.65 20.92
N THR A 11 9.02 -9.15 21.58
CA THR A 11 10.05 -8.30 20.94
C THR A 11 11.15 -9.11 20.26
N ASP A 12 11.11 -10.45 20.28
CA ASP A 12 12.19 -11.30 19.73
C ASP A 12 12.32 -11.17 18.22
N ALA A 13 11.23 -10.90 17.48
CA ALA A 13 11.30 -10.65 16.04
C ALA A 13 12.09 -9.36 15.75
N LEU A 14 11.79 -8.26 16.47
CA LEU A 14 12.51 -6.99 16.36
C LEU A 14 13.98 -7.14 16.76
N LYS A 15 14.23 -7.84 17.89
CA LYS A 15 15.61 -8.16 18.32
C LYS A 15 16.34 -9.06 17.34
N GLY A 16 15.61 -9.94 16.64
CA GLY A 16 16.14 -10.77 15.56
C GLY A 16 16.67 -9.91 14.42
N LEU A 17 15.86 -8.95 13.94
CA LEU A 17 16.25 -8.01 12.90
C LEU A 17 17.44 -7.12 13.34
N MET A 18 17.40 -6.59 14.56
CA MET A 18 18.52 -5.78 15.10
C MET A 18 19.85 -6.53 15.22
N LYS A 19 19.81 -7.85 15.43
CA LYS A 19 21.03 -8.69 15.51
C LYS A 19 21.69 -8.93 14.15
N LEU A 20 20.96 -8.70 13.06
CA LEU A 20 21.49 -8.87 11.69
C LEU A 20 22.39 -7.70 11.27
N ALA A 21 22.26 -6.54 11.90
CA ALA A 21 23.08 -5.37 11.60
C ALA A 21 24.55 -5.64 11.96
N PRO A 22 25.50 -5.56 11.00
CA PRO A 22 26.90 -5.62 11.27
C PRO A 22 27.34 -4.44 12.15
N LYS A 23 28.38 -4.63 12.95
CA LYS A 23 28.90 -3.56 13.82
C LYS A 23 30.03 -2.78 13.17
N THR A 24 30.66 -3.33 12.16
CA THR A 24 31.80 -2.77 11.46
C THR A 24 31.68 -2.95 9.95
N ALA A 25 32.33 -2.07 9.19
CA ALA A 25 32.44 -2.15 7.74
C ALA A 25 33.92 -2.04 7.34
N VAL A 26 34.30 -2.68 6.24
CA VAL A 26 35.61 -2.49 5.61
C VAL A 26 35.46 -1.48 4.50
N VAL A 27 35.96 -0.26 4.70
CA VAL A 27 35.89 0.83 3.71
C VAL A 27 37.27 1.06 3.07
N VAL A 28 37.27 1.51 1.82
CA VAL A 28 38.47 1.86 1.09
C VAL A 28 38.70 3.37 1.23
N ARG A 29 39.77 3.77 1.95
CA ARG A 29 40.18 5.16 2.10
C ARG A 29 41.63 5.30 1.63
N ASP A 30 41.89 6.24 0.78
CA ASP A 30 43.23 6.48 0.20
C ASP A 30 43.87 5.23 -0.43
N GLY A 31 43.01 4.37 -1.05
CA GLY A 31 43.44 3.12 -1.69
C GLY A 31 43.73 1.94 -0.73
N GLN A 32 43.52 2.12 0.58
CA GLN A 32 43.72 1.10 1.60
C GLN A 32 42.40 0.67 2.24
N GLU A 33 42.28 -0.63 2.53
CA GLU A 33 41.14 -1.16 3.27
C GLU A 33 41.27 -0.87 4.76
N VAL A 34 40.31 -0.17 5.34
CA VAL A 34 40.29 0.16 6.77
C VAL A 34 38.96 -0.33 7.37
N THR A 35 39.06 -1.08 8.46
CA THR A 35 37.84 -1.48 9.22
C THR A 35 37.42 -0.32 10.13
N VAL A 36 36.17 0.13 9.94
CA VAL A 36 35.58 1.23 10.72
C VAL A 36 34.27 0.77 11.39
N PRO A 37 33.88 1.36 12.54
CA PRO A 37 32.55 1.21 13.06
C PRO A 37 31.50 1.63 12.03
N ILE A 38 30.32 0.98 12.03
CA ILE A 38 29.26 1.22 11.03
C ILE A 38 28.80 2.69 11.03
N GLU A 39 28.81 3.35 12.19
CA GLU A 39 28.40 4.74 12.38
C GLU A 39 29.36 5.74 11.69
N GLN A 40 30.54 5.29 11.30
CA GLN A 40 31.55 6.11 10.63
C GLN A 40 31.53 5.98 9.11
N VAL A 41 30.70 5.08 8.56
CA VAL A 41 30.49 4.94 7.12
C VAL A 41 29.63 6.11 6.63
N ARG A 42 30.04 6.74 5.53
CA ARG A 42 29.35 7.87 4.92
C ARG A 42 28.81 7.49 3.54
N LYS A 43 27.76 8.18 3.13
CA LYS A 43 27.26 8.06 1.76
C LYS A 43 28.38 8.43 0.77
N GLY A 44 28.61 7.58 -0.24
CA GLY A 44 29.70 7.69 -1.21
C GLY A 44 30.98 6.98 -0.79
N ASP A 45 31.10 6.45 0.45
CA ASP A 45 32.24 5.60 0.82
C ASP A 45 32.20 4.31 0.02
N VAL A 46 33.35 3.86 -0.46
CA VAL A 46 33.49 2.55 -1.12
C VAL A 46 33.80 1.51 -0.04
N PHE A 47 32.98 0.49 0.04
CA PHE A 47 33.17 -0.62 0.97
C PHE A 47 33.33 -1.96 0.26
N VAL A 48 33.92 -2.92 0.96
CA VAL A 48 34.27 -4.24 0.45
C VAL A 48 33.55 -5.30 1.26
N VAL A 49 33.00 -6.30 0.56
CA VAL A 49 32.34 -7.45 1.20
C VAL A 49 32.87 -8.74 0.61
N ARG A 50 33.41 -9.60 1.48
CA ARG A 50 33.95 -10.91 1.12
C ARG A 50 32.90 -12.00 1.25
N PRO A 51 33.12 -13.18 0.62
CA PRO A 51 32.23 -14.31 0.79
C PRO A 51 32.01 -14.69 2.27
N GLY A 52 30.75 -14.86 2.66
CA GLY A 52 30.34 -15.15 4.03
C GLY A 52 30.15 -13.92 4.93
N GLU A 53 30.50 -12.71 4.48
CA GLU A 53 30.31 -11.49 5.25
C GLU A 53 28.92 -10.90 5.03
N ASN A 54 28.40 -10.20 6.05
CA ASN A 54 27.19 -9.41 5.94
C ASN A 54 27.49 -8.06 5.28
N ILE A 55 26.60 -7.63 4.40
CA ILE A 55 26.66 -6.30 3.78
C ILE A 55 26.39 -5.23 4.85
N PRO A 56 27.32 -4.26 5.04
CA PRO A 56 27.24 -3.36 6.18
C PRO A 56 26.19 -2.25 6.03
N VAL A 57 26.07 -1.66 4.84
CA VAL A 57 25.15 -0.56 4.52
C VAL A 57 24.55 -0.80 3.14
N ASP A 58 23.47 -0.06 2.79
CA ASP A 58 22.92 -0.16 1.44
C ASP A 58 23.89 0.47 0.43
N GLY A 59 24.04 -0.16 -0.71
CA GLY A 59 24.99 0.29 -1.73
C GLY A 59 24.68 -0.22 -3.13
N VAL A 60 25.50 0.22 -4.08
CA VAL A 60 25.50 -0.25 -5.46
C VAL A 60 26.85 -0.92 -5.74
N ILE A 61 26.84 -2.08 -6.37
CA ILE A 61 28.06 -2.81 -6.74
C ILE A 61 28.79 -2.04 -7.83
N LEU A 62 30.05 -1.69 -7.56
CA LEU A 62 30.97 -1.07 -8.54
C LEU A 62 31.76 -2.14 -9.30
N GLU A 63 32.25 -3.14 -8.59
CA GLU A 63 33.10 -4.21 -9.12
C GLU A 63 32.79 -5.56 -8.48
N GLY A 64 32.93 -6.62 -9.26
CA GLY A 64 32.67 -7.99 -8.82
C GLY A 64 31.25 -8.45 -9.08
N ASN A 65 31.04 -9.74 -8.91
CA ASN A 65 29.73 -10.38 -8.96
C ASN A 65 29.58 -11.40 -7.84
N SER A 66 28.39 -11.58 -7.32
CA SER A 66 28.12 -12.51 -6.24
C SER A 66 26.67 -12.97 -6.21
N ALA A 67 26.43 -14.10 -5.57
CA ALA A 67 25.12 -14.51 -5.10
C ALA A 67 24.92 -13.96 -3.67
N VAL A 68 23.92 -13.12 -3.49
CA VAL A 68 23.58 -12.48 -2.20
C VAL A 68 22.34 -13.14 -1.60
N ASN A 69 22.43 -13.59 -0.37
CA ASN A 69 21.30 -14.12 0.37
C ASN A 69 20.55 -12.96 1.07
N GLU A 70 19.37 -12.66 0.55
CA GLU A 70 18.49 -11.60 1.04
C GLU A 70 17.39 -12.13 1.99
N ALA A 71 17.46 -13.39 2.40
CA ALA A 71 16.42 -14.06 3.22
C ALA A 71 16.10 -13.31 4.53
N ALA A 72 17.04 -12.57 5.08
CA ALA A 72 16.85 -11.77 6.28
C ALA A 72 15.84 -10.63 6.10
N LEU A 73 15.76 -10.04 4.91
CA LEU A 73 14.89 -8.91 4.57
C LEU A 73 13.65 -9.36 3.79
N THR A 74 13.84 -10.26 2.82
CA THR A 74 12.77 -10.69 1.91
C THR A 74 12.08 -11.98 2.38
N GLY A 75 12.73 -12.78 3.21
CA GLY A 75 12.28 -14.11 3.60
C GLY A 75 12.48 -15.19 2.51
N GLU A 76 13.19 -14.88 1.41
CA GLU A 76 13.51 -15.86 0.36
C GLU A 76 14.84 -16.55 0.65
N SER A 77 14.83 -17.90 0.63
CA SER A 77 16.02 -18.68 0.92
C SER A 77 16.97 -18.85 -0.27
N ILE A 78 16.50 -18.51 -1.48
CA ILE A 78 17.30 -18.64 -2.71
C ILE A 78 18.14 -17.38 -2.87
N PRO A 79 19.48 -17.48 -2.95
CA PRO A 79 20.34 -16.33 -3.20
C PRO A 79 20.08 -15.69 -4.56
N VAL A 80 20.20 -14.37 -4.62
CA VAL A 80 20.01 -13.58 -5.84
C VAL A 80 21.38 -13.23 -6.43
N ASP A 81 21.57 -13.52 -7.71
CA ASP A 81 22.79 -13.11 -8.43
C ASP A 81 22.81 -11.60 -8.61
N LYS A 82 23.92 -10.97 -8.23
CA LYS A 82 24.16 -9.54 -8.29
C LYS A 82 25.41 -9.24 -9.10
N ASN A 83 25.29 -8.25 -9.98
CA ASN A 83 26.34 -7.78 -10.91
C ASN A 83 26.65 -6.30 -10.68
N PRO A 84 27.72 -5.75 -11.28
CA PRO A 84 27.98 -4.32 -11.23
C PRO A 84 26.78 -3.50 -11.70
N GLY A 85 26.40 -2.49 -10.90
CA GLY A 85 25.19 -1.67 -11.09
C GLY A 85 23.98 -2.13 -10.28
N ASP A 86 23.99 -3.34 -9.72
CA ASP A 86 22.89 -3.83 -8.90
C ASP A 86 22.97 -3.28 -7.47
N VAL A 87 21.78 -3.09 -6.87
CA VAL A 87 21.66 -2.62 -5.48
C VAL A 87 21.82 -3.79 -4.51
N VAL A 88 22.52 -3.54 -3.41
CA VAL A 88 22.66 -4.44 -2.26
C VAL A 88 22.17 -3.76 -0.99
N SER A 89 21.56 -4.54 -0.10
CA SER A 89 20.94 -4.02 1.13
C SER A 89 21.71 -4.46 2.38
N ALA A 90 21.74 -3.59 3.37
CA ALA A 90 22.33 -3.88 4.68
C ALA A 90 21.77 -5.17 5.30
N ALA A 91 22.60 -5.88 6.03
CA ALA A 91 22.30 -7.16 6.72
C ALA A 91 21.98 -8.35 5.82
N THR A 92 22.09 -8.25 4.52
CA THR A 92 22.11 -9.41 3.60
C THR A 92 23.50 -10.05 3.58
N VAL A 93 23.59 -11.29 3.17
CA VAL A 93 24.83 -12.08 3.27
C VAL A 93 25.41 -12.31 1.88
N ASN A 94 26.65 -11.86 1.67
CA ASN A 94 27.40 -12.18 0.46
C ASN A 94 27.83 -13.65 0.50
N GLN A 95 27.33 -14.52 -0.41
CA GLN A 95 27.60 -15.96 -0.36
C GLN A 95 28.82 -16.39 -1.18
N SER A 96 29.02 -15.71 -2.31
CA SER A 96 30.07 -16.12 -3.23
C SER A 96 30.99 -14.99 -3.63
N GLY A 97 31.64 -14.73 -4.49
CA GLY A 97 32.41 -13.61 -5.04
C GLY A 97 32.80 -12.49 -4.08
N PHE A 98 33.82 -11.77 -4.45
CA PHE A 98 34.24 -10.52 -3.80
C PHE A 98 33.54 -9.36 -4.50
N ILE A 99 32.92 -8.47 -3.73
CA ILE A 99 32.24 -7.30 -4.28
C ILE A 99 32.75 -6.01 -3.64
N ARG A 100 32.89 -4.97 -4.45
CA ARG A 100 33.13 -3.58 -4.04
C ARG A 100 31.89 -2.77 -4.32
N CYS A 101 31.40 -2.08 -3.32
CA CYS A 101 30.15 -1.33 -3.40
C CYS A 101 30.35 0.12 -2.97
N GLU A 102 29.61 1.03 -3.56
CA GLU A 102 29.49 2.41 -3.09
C GLU A 102 28.27 2.55 -2.17
N ALA A 103 28.45 3.12 -0.99
CA ALA A 103 27.40 3.34 -0.01
C ALA A 103 26.38 4.38 -0.50
N THR A 104 25.12 3.98 -0.63
CA THR A 104 24.02 4.85 -1.06
C THR A 104 23.17 5.35 0.10
N ARG A 105 22.91 4.48 1.11
CA ARG A 105 22.19 4.81 2.34
C ARG A 105 22.96 4.28 3.55
N VAL A 106 23.04 5.09 4.60
CA VAL A 106 23.83 4.80 5.81
C VAL A 106 23.04 5.13 7.07
N GLY A 107 23.39 4.52 8.20
CA GLY A 107 22.80 4.80 9.51
C GLY A 107 21.29 4.50 9.56
N GLU A 108 20.49 5.50 9.93
CA GLU A 108 19.04 5.36 10.06
C GLU A 108 18.31 5.23 8.71
N ASP A 109 18.95 5.66 7.62
CA ASP A 109 18.38 5.63 6.26
C ASP A 109 18.54 4.26 5.58
N THR A 110 19.29 3.31 6.17
CA THR A 110 19.42 1.97 5.59
C THR A 110 18.06 1.24 5.56
N THR A 111 17.85 0.40 4.55
CA THR A 111 16.64 -0.43 4.40
C THR A 111 16.33 -1.21 5.68
N LEU A 112 17.34 -1.81 6.32
CA LEU A 112 17.15 -2.51 7.60
C LEU A 112 16.65 -1.56 8.71
N SER A 113 17.25 -0.37 8.85
CA SER A 113 16.86 0.61 9.88
C SER A 113 15.43 1.09 9.67
N GLN A 114 15.03 1.34 8.42
CA GLN A 114 13.66 1.70 8.07
C GLN A 114 12.65 0.58 8.39
N ILE A 115 12.99 -0.68 8.11
CA ILE A 115 12.17 -1.83 8.48
C ILE A 115 12.00 -1.92 10.01
N ILE A 116 13.09 -1.78 10.77
CA ILE A 116 13.07 -1.80 12.24
C ILE A 116 12.18 -0.67 12.77
N LYS A 117 12.31 0.54 12.22
CA LYS A 117 11.49 1.69 12.57
C LYS A 117 10.01 1.45 12.28
N MET A 118 9.65 1.01 11.06
CA MET A 118 8.26 0.70 10.71
C MET A 118 7.64 -0.34 11.66
N VAL A 119 8.35 -1.42 11.97
CA VAL A 119 7.85 -2.44 12.90
C VAL A 119 7.71 -1.90 14.32
N SER A 120 8.62 -1.02 14.76
CA SER A 120 8.55 -0.35 16.07
C SER A 120 7.38 0.63 16.14
N ASP A 121 7.19 1.47 15.13
CA ASP A 121 6.12 2.47 15.05
C ASP A 121 4.75 1.78 14.97
N ALA A 122 4.65 0.69 14.21
CA ALA A 122 3.43 -0.13 14.17
C ALA A 122 3.07 -0.70 15.56
N ALA A 123 4.07 -1.10 16.34
CA ALA A 123 3.84 -1.59 17.70
C ALA A 123 3.44 -0.47 18.68
N ALA A 124 3.86 0.78 18.43
CA ALA A 124 3.57 1.94 19.27
C ALA A 124 2.17 2.55 19.01
N THR A 125 1.63 2.37 17.81
CA THR A 125 0.32 2.92 17.43
C THR A 125 -0.83 2.11 18.01
N LYS A 126 -1.93 2.78 18.40
CA LYS A 126 -3.14 2.11 18.91
C LYS A 126 -4.11 1.81 17.78
N ALA A 127 -4.40 0.53 17.56
CA ALA A 127 -5.44 0.08 16.63
C ALA A 127 -6.84 0.55 17.09
N PRO A 128 -7.80 0.78 16.17
CA PRO A 128 -9.18 1.13 16.48
C PRO A 128 -9.84 0.15 17.48
N ILE A 129 -9.59 -1.14 17.35
CA ILE A 129 -10.12 -2.18 18.25
C ILE A 129 -9.59 -2.00 19.70
N ALA A 130 -8.37 -1.48 19.87
CA ALA A 130 -7.84 -1.15 21.19
C ALA A 130 -8.60 0.01 21.84
N LYS A 131 -9.00 1.03 21.04
CA LYS A 131 -9.84 2.14 21.53
C LYS A 131 -11.21 1.67 21.98
N ILE A 132 -11.78 0.65 21.31
CA ILE A 132 -13.04 0.02 21.71
C ILE A 132 -12.85 -0.72 23.04
N ALA A 133 -11.78 -1.49 23.19
CA ALA A 133 -11.46 -2.18 24.44
C ALA A 133 -11.27 -1.20 25.61
N ASP A 134 -10.58 -0.07 25.39
CA ASP A 134 -10.42 1.00 26.38
C ASP A 134 -11.79 1.60 26.81
N ARG A 135 -12.70 1.85 25.85
CA ARG A 135 -14.06 2.35 26.12
C ARG A 135 -14.88 1.35 26.93
N VAL A 136 -14.82 0.07 26.56
CA VAL A 136 -15.49 -1.00 27.30
C VAL A 136 -14.96 -1.09 28.73
N SER A 137 -13.63 -0.98 28.91
CA SER A 137 -13.01 -0.93 30.25
C SER A 137 -13.52 0.26 31.08
N GLY A 138 -13.72 1.42 30.44
CA GLY A 138 -14.25 2.62 31.06
C GLY A 138 -15.68 2.46 31.67
N VAL A 139 -16.49 1.58 31.08
CA VAL A 139 -17.82 1.23 31.59
C VAL A 139 -17.73 0.06 32.56
N PHE A 140 -16.89 -0.92 32.29
CA PHE A 140 -16.74 -2.13 33.09
C PHE A 140 -16.28 -1.84 34.53
N VAL A 141 -15.27 -0.98 34.71
CA VAL A 141 -14.71 -0.69 36.04
C VAL A 141 -15.74 -0.05 37.00
N PRO A 142 -16.45 1.03 36.62
CA PRO A 142 -17.53 1.57 37.49
C PRO A 142 -18.64 0.55 37.77
N THR A 143 -19.01 -0.28 36.82
CA THR A 143 -20.02 -1.34 37.00
C THR A 143 -19.57 -2.36 38.03
N VAL A 144 -18.32 -2.80 37.98
CA VAL A 144 -17.77 -3.75 38.96
C VAL A 144 -17.69 -3.15 40.37
N ILE A 145 -17.30 -1.87 40.49
CA ILE A 145 -17.30 -1.16 41.78
C ILE A 145 -18.71 -1.14 42.34
N SER A 146 -19.71 -0.84 41.51
CA SER A 146 -21.11 -0.84 41.95
C SER A 146 -21.56 -2.23 42.43
N ILE A 147 -21.20 -3.29 41.69
CA ILE A 147 -21.49 -4.68 42.07
C ILE A 147 -20.83 -5.02 43.43
N ALA A 148 -19.58 -4.61 43.63
CA ALA A 148 -18.86 -4.85 44.88
C ALA A 148 -19.53 -4.17 46.07
N VAL A 149 -19.96 -2.91 45.91
CA VAL A 149 -20.71 -2.15 46.96
C VAL A 149 -22.04 -2.82 47.24
N VAL A 150 -22.83 -3.14 46.21
CA VAL A 150 -24.11 -3.85 46.36
C VAL A 150 -23.91 -5.19 47.04
N THR A 151 -22.90 -5.96 46.63
CA THR A 151 -22.58 -7.25 47.27
C THR A 151 -22.33 -7.08 48.78
N THR A 152 -21.52 -6.08 49.17
CA THR A 152 -21.23 -5.80 50.57
C THR A 152 -22.51 -5.44 51.36
N ILE A 153 -23.36 -4.58 50.80
CA ILE A 153 -24.63 -4.18 51.42
C ILE A 153 -25.57 -5.39 51.57
N VAL A 154 -25.71 -6.21 50.54
CA VAL A 154 -26.60 -7.40 50.58
C VAL A 154 -26.17 -8.38 51.66
N TRP A 155 -24.89 -8.66 51.83
CA TRP A 155 -24.40 -9.55 52.90
C TRP A 155 -24.56 -8.96 54.28
N LEU A 156 -24.45 -7.63 54.45
CA LEU A 156 -24.76 -6.94 55.71
C LEU A 156 -26.25 -7.07 56.07
N LEU A 157 -27.14 -6.85 55.08
CA LEU A 157 -28.58 -7.00 55.24
C LEU A 157 -28.98 -8.45 55.54
N ALA A 158 -28.21 -9.42 55.00
CA ALA A 158 -28.38 -10.85 55.34
C ALA A 158 -27.85 -11.24 56.72
N GLY A 159 -27.47 -10.27 57.57
CA GLY A 159 -27.03 -10.47 58.95
C GLY A 159 -25.63 -11.03 59.13
N LYS A 160 -24.77 -10.92 58.14
CA LYS A 160 -23.35 -11.31 58.21
C LYS A 160 -22.49 -10.19 58.80
N GLU A 161 -21.41 -10.59 59.48
CA GLU A 161 -20.46 -9.63 60.07
C GLU A 161 -19.82 -8.74 58.96
N PHE A 162 -19.50 -7.50 59.34
CA PHE A 162 -18.90 -6.51 58.41
C PHE A 162 -17.66 -7.05 57.70
N GLY A 163 -16.76 -7.73 58.44
CA GLY A 163 -15.54 -8.32 57.86
C GLY A 163 -15.84 -9.34 56.77
N TYR A 164 -16.88 -10.17 56.96
CA TYR A 164 -17.32 -11.15 55.97
C TYR A 164 -17.91 -10.46 54.72
N ALA A 165 -18.81 -9.50 54.91
CA ALA A 165 -19.46 -8.77 53.83
C ALA A 165 -18.43 -7.98 52.97
N LEU A 166 -17.50 -7.29 53.64
CA LEU A 166 -16.43 -6.55 53.01
C LEU A 166 -15.50 -7.48 52.21
N ALA A 167 -15.14 -8.65 52.76
CA ALA A 167 -14.32 -9.64 52.07
C ALA A 167 -14.96 -10.13 50.75
N ARG A 168 -16.31 -10.25 50.70
CA ARG A 168 -17.03 -10.59 49.43
C ARG A 168 -16.95 -9.46 48.39
N GLY A 169 -17.17 -8.20 48.83
CA GLY A 169 -17.00 -7.03 47.97
C GLY A 169 -15.58 -6.90 47.39
N ILE A 170 -14.57 -7.07 48.27
CA ILE A 170 -13.16 -7.07 47.84
C ILE A 170 -12.87 -8.22 46.87
N SER A 171 -13.43 -9.41 47.09
CA SER A 171 -13.26 -10.55 46.19
C SER A 171 -13.81 -10.26 44.79
N VAL A 172 -14.93 -9.54 44.67
CA VAL A 172 -15.47 -9.08 43.38
C VAL A 172 -14.50 -8.13 42.70
N LEU A 173 -13.92 -7.16 43.43
CA LEU A 173 -12.94 -6.23 42.84
C LEU A 173 -11.67 -6.95 42.37
N VAL A 174 -11.16 -7.88 43.15
CA VAL A 174 -9.93 -8.63 42.84
C VAL A 174 -10.10 -9.48 41.60
N ILE A 175 -11.19 -10.25 41.49
CA ILE A 175 -11.38 -11.13 40.31
C ILE A 175 -11.67 -10.36 39.05
N SER A 176 -12.20 -9.16 39.16
CA SER A 176 -12.60 -8.34 38.03
C SER A 176 -11.49 -7.49 37.40
N CYS A 177 -10.23 -7.71 37.78
CA CYS A 177 -9.12 -6.96 37.21
C CYS A 177 -9.08 -7.13 35.67
N PRO A 178 -9.16 -6.06 34.86
CA PRO A 178 -9.12 -6.14 33.40
C PRO A 178 -7.71 -6.29 32.86
N CYS A 179 -6.77 -6.90 33.60
CA CYS A 179 -5.35 -6.99 33.23
C CYS A 179 -5.15 -7.73 31.88
N ALA A 180 -5.89 -8.82 31.65
CA ALA A 180 -5.85 -9.57 30.42
C ALA A 180 -6.39 -8.76 29.21
N LEU A 181 -7.38 -7.90 29.43
CA LEU A 181 -7.96 -7.04 28.40
C LEU A 181 -6.95 -6.03 27.87
N GLY A 182 -6.15 -5.41 28.75
CA GLY A 182 -5.10 -4.47 28.36
C GLY A 182 -3.96 -5.11 27.55
N LEU A 183 -3.76 -6.44 27.65
CA LEU A 183 -2.75 -7.18 26.90
C LEU A 183 -3.29 -7.81 25.60
N ALA A 184 -4.59 -8.03 25.50
CA ALA A 184 -5.23 -8.80 24.44
C ALA A 184 -4.90 -8.28 23.04
N THR A 185 -4.99 -6.97 22.83
CA THR A 185 -4.76 -6.31 21.53
C THR A 185 -3.27 -6.06 21.26
N PRO A 186 -2.49 -5.40 22.14
CA PRO A 186 -1.10 -5.06 21.84
C PRO A 186 -0.22 -6.28 21.56
N VAL A 187 -0.40 -7.37 22.31
CA VAL A 187 0.43 -8.56 22.12
C VAL A 187 0.13 -9.23 20.78
N ALA A 188 -1.14 -9.35 20.40
CA ALA A 188 -1.51 -9.95 19.11
C ALA A 188 -1.02 -9.11 17.92
N ILE A 189 -1.13 -7.77 18.00
CA ILE A 189 -0.61 -6.86 16.97
C ILE A 189 0.91 -6.99 16.85
N MET A 190 1.64 -7.00 17.96
CA MET A 190 3.09 -7.12 17.97
C MET A 190 3.56 -8.45 17.35
N VAL A 191 2.88 -9.56 17.67
CA VAL A 191 3.19 -10.87 17.07
C VAL A 191 2.80 -10.89 15.59
N GLY A 192 1.64 -10.32 15.22
CA GLY A 192 1.19 -10.20 13.83
C GLY A 192 2.16 -9.39 12.97
N ASN A 193 2.59 -8.22 13.43
CA ASN A 193 3.60 -7.40 12.74
C ASN A 193 4.94 -8.14 12.62
N GLY A 194 5.37 -8.83 13.69
CA GLY A 194 6.59 -9.63 13.65
C GLY A 194 6.51 -10.77 12.64
N MET A 195 5.34 -11.41 12.49
CA MET A 195 5.11 -12.42 11.44
C MET A 195 5.09 -11.80 10.04
N GLY A 196 4.46 -10.63 9.89
CA GLY A 196 4.50 -9.87 8.65
C GLY A 196 5.94 -9.58 8.22
N ALA A 197 6.73 -8.96 9.10
CA ALA A 197 8.12 -8.61 8.84
C ALA A 197 8.98 -9.82 8.43
N LYS A 198 8.82 -10.98 9.10
CA LYS A 198 9.52 -12.22 8.73
C LYS A 198 9.18 -12.72 7.32
N ASN A 199 8.03 -12.35 6.78
CA ASN A 199 7.58 -12.74 5.44
C ASN A 199 7.73 -11.62 4.42
N GLY A 200 8.40 -10.50 4.79
CA GLY A 200 8.57 -9.34 3.92
C GLY A 200 7.29 -8.49 3.76
N ILE A 201 6.35 -8.58 4.69
CA ILE A 201 5.10 -7.80 4.73
C ILE A 201 5.20 -6.83 5.91
N LEU A 202 5.33 -5.53 5.64
CA LEU A 202 5.52 -4.49 6.64
C LEU A 202 4.27 -3.63 6.77
N PHE A 203 3.61 -3.67 7.93
CA PHE A 203 2.52 -2.76 8.26
C PHE A 203 3.10 -1.54 8.99
N LYS A 204 2.85 -0.34 8.50
CA LYS A 204 3.38 0.89 9.11
C LYS A 204 2.71 1.22 10.45
N THR A 205 1.46 0.83 10.62
CA THR A 205 0.70 1.11 11.84
C THR A 205 -0.14 -0.09 12.28
N ALA A 206 -0.55 -0.11 13.54
CA ALA A 206 -1.53 -1.09 14.02
C ALA A 206 -2.91 -0.90 13.34
N VAL A 207 -3.21 0.32 12.89
CA VAL A 207 -4.43 0.61 12.11
C VAL A 207 -4.36 -0.08 10.76
N SER A 208 -3.23 0.03 10.06
CA SER A 208 -3.01 -0.62 8.75
C SER A 208 -3.16 -2.14 8.86
N LEU A 209 -2.61 -2.76 9.94
CA LEU A 209 -2.80 -4.19 10.18
C LEU A 209 -4.27 -4.54 10.43
N GLU A 210 -5.04 -3.70 11.13
CA GLU A 210 -6.45 -3.94 11.40
C GLU A 210 -7.31 -3.75 10.14
N GLU A 211 -7.13 -2.66 9.41
CA GLU A 211 -7.96 -2.30 8.26
C GLU A 211 -7.72 -3.22 7.05
N ALA A 212 -6.48 -3.70 6.84
CA ALA A 212 -6.17 -4.61 5.74
C ALA A 212 -7.03 -5.88 5.74
N GLY A 213 -7.46 -6.37 6.90
CA GLY A 213 -8.34 -7.54 7.00
C GLY A 213 -9.81 -7.28 6.62
N LYS A 214 -10.22 -6.01 6.55
CA LYS A 214 -11.59 -5.56 6.28
C LYS A 214 -11.81 -5.18 4.82
N ILE A 215 -10.79 -5.28 3.98
CA ILE A 215 -10.83 -4.91 2.56
C ILE A 215 -11.85 -5.76 1.81
N GLN A 216 -12.60 -5.09 0.91
CA GLN A 216 -13.66 -5.63 0.08
C GLN A 216 -13.33 -5.54 -1.40
N ILE A 217 -12.59 -4.51 -1.80
CA ILE A 217 -12.17 -4.24 -3.17
C ILE A 217 -10.65 -4.07 -3.16
N VAL A 218 -9.96 -4.74 -4.08
CA VAL A 218 -8.53 -4.54 -4.32
C VAL A 218 -8.37 -3.96 -5.72
N ALA A 219 -7.89 -2.72 -5.78
CA ALA A 219 -7.52 -2.05 -7.01
C ALA A 219 -6.03 -2.29 -7.26
N LEU A 220 -5.70 -2.88 -8.38
CA LEU A 220 -4.33 -3.22 -8.79
C LEU A 220 -3.90 -2.31 -9.92
N ASP A 221 -2.77 -1.63 -9.80
CA ASP A 221 -2.14 -1.08 -10.99
C ASP A 221 -1.69 -2.22 -11.92
N LYS A 222 -1.62 -1.96 -13.21
CA LYS A 222 -1.14 -2.95 -14.17
C LYS A 222 0.38 -3.10 -14.09
N THR A 223 1.09 -1.99 -14.34
CA THR A 223 2.53 -1.98 -14.61
C THR A 223 3.33 -2.16 -13.32
N GLY A 224 4.29 -3.11 -13.30
CA GLY A 224 5.09 -3.39 -12.11
C GLY A 224 4.33 -4.15 -11.00
N THR A 225 2.99 -4.13 -11.01
CA THR A 225 2.12 -4.77 -10.01
C THR A 225 1.59 -6.12 -10.51
N ILE A 226 0.69 -6.13 -11.50
CA ILE A 226 0.22 -7.36 -12.16
C ILE A 226 1.28 -7.90 -13.12
N THR A 227 1.97 -7.00 -13.81
CA THR A 227 3.03 -7.29 -14.79
C THR A 227 4.41 -7.03 -14.19
N LYS A 228 5.45 -7.46 -14.89
CA LYS A 228 6.85 -7.28 -14.44
C LYS A 228 7.31 -5.82 -14.45
N GLY A 229 6.63 -4.94 -15.21
CA GLY A 229 7.02 -3.55 -15.40
C GLY A 229 8.18 -3.37 -16.40
N GLU A 230 8.69 -4.47 -16.91
CA GLU A 230 9.76 -4.50 -17.89
C GLU A 230 9.27 -5.15 -19.19
N PRO A 231 9.18 -4.39 -20.31
CA PRO A 231 8.80 -4.95 -21.59
C PRO A 231 9.77 -6.07 -22.02
N GLN A 232 9.22 -7.17 -22.53
CA GLN A 232 9.98 -8.32 -23.02
C GLN A 232 9.54 -8.68 -24.43
N VAL A 233 10.44 -9.25 -25.23
CA VAL A 233 10.09 -9.83 -26.55
C VAL A 233 9.28 -11.10 -26.29
N THR A 234 8.02 -11.09 -26.73
CA THR A 234 7.09 -12.23 -26.56
C THR A 234 7.00 -13.10 -27.81
N ASP A 235 7.01 -12.47 -28.99
CA ASP A 235 6.86 -13.18 -30.25
C ASP A 235 7.82 -12.60 -31.33
N MET A 236 8.33 -13.49 -32.15
CA MET A 236 9.09 -13.15 -33.34
C MET A 236 8.46 -13.85 -34.55
N VAL A 237 8.07 -13.07 -35.55
CA VAL A 237 7.41 -13.54 -36.75
C VAL A 237 8.23 -13.10 -37.98
N PRO A 238 9.22 -13.90 -38.39
CA PRO A 238 10.04 -13.56 -39.54
C PRO A 238 9.26 -13.65 -40.86
N ALA A 239 9.59 -12.81 -41.80
CA ALA A 239 9.08 -12.89 -43.17
C ALA A 239 9.62 -14.14 -43.88
N LYS A 240 8.94 -14.55 -44.97
CA LYS A 240 9.34 -15.73 -45.72
C LYS A 240 10.78 -15.63 -46.22
N GLY A 241 11.63 -16.60 -45.82
CA GLY A 241 13.04 -16.66 -46.19
C GLY A 241 13.98 -15.86 -45.28
N ILE A 242 13.50 -15.37 -44.12
CA ILE A 242 14.29 -14.75 -43.07
C ILE A 242 14.22 -15.67 -41.86
N SER A 243 15.33 -15.88 -41.15
CA SER A 243 15.32 -16.60 -39.89
C SER A 243 15.02 -15.67 -38.70
N GLU A 244 14.58 -16.23 -37.57
CA GLU A 244 14.41 -15.45 -36.32
C GLU A 244 15.72 -14.79 -35.87
N GLU A 245 16.84 -15.48 -36.08
CA GLU A 245 18.17 -14.98 -35.71
C GLU A 245 18.59 -13.78 -36.56
N GLU A 246 18.29 -13.83 -37.85
CA GLU A 246 18.54 -12.70 -38.79
C GLU A 246 17.64 -11.50 -38.42
N LEU A 247 16.34 -11.72 -38.20
CA LEU A 247 15.42 -10.68 -37.80
C LEU A 247 15.90 -10.01 -36.49
N LEU A 248 16.24 -10.81 -35.49
CA LEU A 248 16.73 -10.31 -34.19
C LEU A 248 18.07 -9.58 -34.35
N GLY A 249 18.97 -10.07 -35.20
CA GLY A 249 20.27 -9.43 -35.48
C GLY A 249 20.13 -8.04 -36.10
N TYR A 250 19.22 -7.86 -37.06
CA TYR A 250 18.93 -6.55 -37.63
C TYR A 250 18.22 -5.62 -36.66
N ALA A 251 17.23 -6.13 -35.91
CA ALA A 251 16.56 -5.37 -34.89
C ALA A 251 17.54 -4.91 -33.79
N TYR A 252 18.42 -5.79 -33.32
CA TYR A 252 19.46 -5.47 -32.32
C TYR A 252 20.40 -4.37 -32.81
N ALA A 253 20.85 -4.44 -34.08
CA ALA A 253 21.73 -3.43 -34.68
C ALA A 253 21.06 -2.05 -34.69
N LEU A 254 19.76 -1.98 -34.98
CA LEU A 254 18.99 -0.75 -35.03
C LEU A 254 18.68 -0.19 -33.63
N GLU A 255 18.21 -1.06 -32.73
CA GLU A 255 17.71 -0.66 -31.39
C GLU A 255 18.83 -0.37 -30.40
N LYS A 256 20.07 -0.87 -30.60
CA LYS A 256 21.21 -0.67 -29.70
C LYS A 256 21.53 0.81 -29.41
N LYS A 257 21.13 1.72 -30.29
CA LYS A 257 21.33 3.17 -30.16
C LYS A 257 20.06 3.90 -29.69
N SER A 258 18.97 3.18 -29.48
CA SER A 258 17.70 3.74 -29.03
C SER A 258 17.61 3.72 -27.51
N GLU A 259 17.10 4.81 -26.93
CA GLU A 259 16.81 4.91 -25.49
C GLU A 259 15.37 4.49 -25.14
N HIS A 260 14.60 4.08 -26.15
CA HIS A 260 13.19 3.73 -25.95
C HIS A 260 13.04 2.46 -25.08
N PRO A 261 12.06 2.39 -24.17
CA PRO A 261 11.85 1.20 -23.30
C PRO A 261 11.68 -0.11 -24.09
N LEU A 262 11.00 -0.07 -25.26
CA LEU A 262 10.83 -1.24 -26.12
C LEU A 262 12.16 -1.72 -26.74
N ALA A 263 13.10 -0.80 -26.98
CA ALA A 263 14.44 -1.15 -27.47
C ALA A 263 15.20 -2.00 -26.46
N LYS A 264 15.08 -1.69 -25.17
CA LYS A 264 15.72 -2.48 -24.10
C LYS A 264 15.28 -3.94 -24.12
N ALA A 265 14.02 -4.23 -24.41
CA ALA A 265 13.49 -5.60 -24.54
C ALA A 265 14.18 -6.37 -25.69
N ILE A 266 14.34 -5.73 -26.84
CA ILE A 266 15.00 -6.35 -28.01
C ILE A 266 16.48 -6.55 -27.74
N ILE A 267 17.14 -5.56 -27.14
CA ILE A 267 18.55 -5.64 -26.75
C ILE A 267 18.77 -6.79 -25.77
N ALA A 268 17.99 -6.86 -24.70
CA ALA A 268 18.09 -7.92 -23.70
C ALA A 268 17.90 -9.31 -24.34
N ARG A 269 16.91 -9.47 -25.25
CA ARG A 269 16.68 -10.72 -25.96
C ARG A 269 17.83 -11.12 -26.87
N ALA A 270 18.43 -10.13 -27.54
CA ALA A 270 19.59 -10.36 -28.41
C ALA A 270 20.84 -10.74 -27.62
N GLU A 271 21.07 -10.12 -26.49
CA GLU A 271 22.19 -10.43 -25.59
C GLU A 271 22.03 -11.81 -24.94
N GLU A 272 20.81 -12.19 -24.51
CA GLU A 272 20.48 -13.53 -24.02
C GLU A 272 20.81 -14.61 -25.07
N LYS A 273 20.42 -14.39 -26.33
CA LYS A 273 20.73 -15.29 -27.44
C LYS A 273 22.16 -15.16 -27.98
N LYS A 274 22.99 -14.30 -27.38
CA LYS A 274 24.38 -14.02 -27.80
C LYS A 274 24.47 -13.62 -29.29
N THR A 275 23.50 -12.85 -29.76
CA THR A 275 23.41 -12.38 -31.16
C THR A 275 24.54 -11.42 -31.47
N VAL A 276 25.20 -11.58 -32.61
CA VAL A 276 26.32 -10.74 -33.04
C VAL A 276 25.81 -9.34 -33.38
N LEU A 277 26.34 -8.30 -32.72
CA LEU A 277 25.99 -6.91 -33.01
C LEU A 277 26.63 -6.44 -34.32
N GLN A 278 25.81 -6.02 -35.28
CA GLN A 278 26.24 -5.35 -36.50
C GLN A 278 26.29 -3.83 -36.30
N LYS A 279 27.35 -3.18 -36.78
CA LYS A 279 27.49 -1.73 -36.65
C LYS A 279 26.64 -1.00 -37.70
N VAL A 280 25.82 -0.06 -37.27
CA VAL A 280 25.03 0.83 -38.12
C VAL A 280 25.59 2.26 -38.07
N SER A 281 25.46 2.99 -39.21
CA SER A 281 25.74 4.43 -39.31
C SER A 281 24.44 5.20 -39.53
N ASP A 282 24.53 6.53 -39.53
CA ASP A 282 23.44 7.46 -39.87
C ASP A 282 22.13 7.15 -39.10
N PHE A 283 22.25 6.83 -37.84
CA PHE A 283 21.10 6.52 -36.98
C PHE A 283 20.22 7.75 -36.77
N GLN A 284 18.93 7.59 -36.97
CA GLN A 284 17.90 8.59 -36.80
C GLN A 284 16.70 7.99 -36.03
N ALA A 285 16.32 8.63 -34.94
CA ALA A 285 15.06 8.39 -34.30
C ALA A 285 13.98 9.28 -34.93
N LEU A 286 12.86 8.69 -35.32
CA LEU A 286 11.70 9.36 -35.94
C LEU A 286 10.54 9.36 -34.92
N PRO A 287 10.36 10.43 -34.15
CA PRO A 287 9.35 10.45 -33.07
C PRO A 287 7.96 10.06 -33.55
N GLY A 288 7.31 9.14 -32.84
CA GLY A 288 5.98 8.62 -33.17
C GLY A 288 5.92 7.61 -34.31
N ASN A 289 7.04 7.37 -35.04
CA ASN A 289 7.10 6.44 -36.17
C ASN A 289 8.01 5.24 -35.92
N GLY A 290 9.28 5.47 -35.63
CA GLY A 290 10.26 4.41 -35.46
C GLY A 290 11.70 4.90 -35.57
N LEU A 291 12.55 4.03 -36.11
CA LEU A 291 13.99 4.22 -36.24
C LEU A 291 14.44 3.97 -37.66
N ARG A 292 15.52 4.65 -38.08
CA ARG A 292 16.20 4.45 -39.34
C ARG A 292 17.71 4.50 -39.15
N ALA A 293 18.44 3.63 -39.83
CA ALA A 293 19.90 3.65 -39.84
C ALA A 293 20.42 3.07 -41.17
N ALA A 294 21.69 3.34 -41.52
CA ALA A 294 22.35 2.69 -42.62
C ALA A 294 23.15 1.46 -42.11
N LEU A 295 22.96 0.33 -42.79
CA LEU A 295 23.72 -0.89 -42.57
C LEU A 295 24.38 -1.29 -43.88
N ASN A 296 25.70 -1.05 -44.00
CA ASN A 296 26.46 -1.14 -45.26
C ASN A 296 25.86 -0.21 -46.35
N SER A 297 25.32 -0.75 -47.43
CA SER A 297 24.68 0.01 -48.53
C SER A 297 23.15 0.10 -48.38
N ASP A 298 22.57 -0.61 -47.41
CA ASP A 298 21.12 -0.70 -47.27
C ASP A 298 20.60 0.18 -46.13
N VAL A 299 19.38 0.68 -46.28
CA VAL A 299 18.68 1.39 -45.22
C VAL A 299 17.93 0.36 -44.36
N LEU A 300 18.18 0.35 -43.06
CA LEU A 300 17.49 -0.44 -42.08
C LEU A 300 16.45 0.44 -41.36
N THR A 301 15.21 0.00 -41.33
CA THR A 301 14.10 0.69 -40.67
C THR A 301 13.36 -0.23 -39.72
N GLY A 302 12.90 0.32 -38.60
CA GLY A 302 12.08 -0.39 -37.62
C GLY A 302 11.09 0.56 -36.97
N GLY A 303 9.87 0.10 -36.68
CA GLY A 303 8.89 0.97 -36.07
C GLY A 303 7.46 0.44 -36.11
N ASN A 304 6.51 1.36 -35.98
CA ASN A 304 5.09 1.01 -35.97
C ASN A 304 4.58 0.55 -37.37
N MET A 305 3.42 -0.09 -37.35
CA MET A 305 2.77 -0.66 -38.54
C MET A 305 2.59 0.36 -39.65
N LYS A 306 2.11 1.56 -39.33
CA LYS A 306 1.84 2.64 -40.27
C LYS A 306 3.12 3.14 -40.95
N PHE A 307 4.18 3.31 -40.19
CA PHE A 307 5.47 3.77 -40.72
C PHE A 307 6.07 2.76 -41.71
N ILE A 308 6.17 1.49 -41.29
CA ILE A 308 6.80 0.46 -42.14
C ILE A 308 5.97 0.12 -43.39
N SER A 309 4.63 0.16 -43.30
CA SER A 309 3.76 -0.04 -44.47
C SER A 309 3.90 1.05 -45.55
N ASN A 310 4.36 2.24 -45.18
CA ASN A 310 4.68 3.30 -46.13
C ASN A 310 6.08 3.11 -46.77
N GLU A 311 6.99 2.42 -46.10
CA GLU A 311 8.38 2.21 -46.54
C GLU A 311 8.51 0.94 -47.37
N THR A 312 7.71 -0.11 -47.12
CA THR A 312 7.79 -1.39 -47.80
C THR A 312 6.46 -2.09 -47.90
N SER A 313 6.33 -2.99 -48.91
CA SER A 313 5.12 -3.81 -49.04
C SER A 313 5.13 -4.95 -48.01
N VAL A 314 4.15 -4.95 -47.12
CA VAL A 314 3.92 -6.01 -46.11
C VAL A 314 2.79 -6.90 -46.61
N SER A 315 2.95 -8.23 -46.53
CA SER A 315 1.88 -9.14 -46.98
C SER A 315 0.62 -8.99 -46.08
N PRO A 316 -0.60 -9.15 -46.65
CA PRO A 316 -1.84 -9.06 -45.91
C PRO A 316 -1.90 -10.03 -44.72
N GLU A 317 -1.27 -11.20 -44.86
CA GLU A 317 -1.20 -12.23 -43.80
C GLU A 317 -0.40 -11.74 -42.60
N LEU A 318 0.76 -11.11 -42.81
CA LEU A 318 1.62 -10.58 -41.74
C LEU A 318 1.01 -9.32 -41.09
N MET A 319 0.31 -8.49 -41.88
CA MET A 319 -0.46 -7.38 -41.31
C MET A 319 -1.55 -7.86 -40.39
N LYS A 320 -2.34 -8.85 -40.79
CA LYS A 320 -3.36 -9.46 -39.94
C LYS A 320 -2.78 -10.10 -38.69
N GLN A 321 -1.56 -10.65 -38.77
CA GLN A 321 -0.86 -11.19 -37.63
C GLN A 321 -0.36 -10.10 -36.67
N ALA A 322 0.13 -8.97 -37.21
CA ALA A 322 0.47 -7.81 -36.38
C ALA A 322 -0.76 -7.22 -35.67
N GLU A 323 -1.89 -7.11 -36.37
CA GLU A 323 -3.17 -6.68 -35.80
C GLU A 323 -3.65 -7.65 -34.68
N LYS A 324 -3.50 -8.96 -34.90
CA LYS A 324 -3.82 -9.96 -33.89
C LYS A 324 -2.96 -9.81 -32.66
N LEU A 325 -1.64 -9.66 -32.80
CA LEU A 325 -0.72 -9.43 -31.68
C LEU A 325 -1.05 -8.14 -30.93
N ALA A 326 -1.38 -7.07 -31.65
CA ALA A 326 -1.86 -5.84 -31.03
C ALA A 326 -3.16 -6.05 -30.24
N GLY A 327 -4.09 -6.85 -30.78
CA GLY A 327 -5.33 -7.27 -30.10
C GLY A 327 -5.10 -8.10 -28.84
N GLU A 328 -3.97 -8.79 -28.75
CA GLU A 328 -3.55 -9.54 -27.55
C GLU A 328 -2.85 -8.66 -26.50
N GLY A 329 -2.81 -7.33 -26.71
CA GLY A 329 -2.16 -6.41 -25.78
C GLY A 329 -0.65 -6.27 -25.94
N LYS A 330 -0.10 -6.77 -27.04
CA LYS A 330 1.33 -6.68 -27.39
C LYS A 330 1.59 -5.49 -28.31
N THR A 331 2.81 -4.97 -28.33
CA THR A 331 3.24 -3.92 -29.25
C THR A 331 4.05 -4.55 -30.40
N PRO A 332 3.47 -4.71 -31.59
CA PRO A 332 4.19 -5.24 -32.76
C PRO A 332 5.09 -4.15 -33.34
N LEU A 333 6.37 -4.41 -33.40
CA LEU A 333 7.38 -3.61 -34.07
C LEU A 333 7.75 -4.32 -35.37
N LEU A 334 7.65 -3.61 -36.50
CA LEU A 334 7.93 -4.11 -37.85
C LEU A 334 9.32 -3.65 -38.29
N PHE A 335 10.05 -4.52 -38.97
CA PHE A 335 11.40 -4.25 -39.44
C PHE A 335 11.54 -4.48 -40.93
N ALA A 336 12.31 -3.62 -41.59
CA ALA A 336 12.61 -3.72 -43.02
C ALA A 336 14.07 -3.32 -43.32
N LYS A 337 14.66 -3.88 -44.41
CA LYS A 337 16.01 -3.60 -44.88
C LYS A 337 16.03 -3.45 -46.38
N GLY A 338 16.55 -2.33 -46.88
CA GLY A 338 16.66 -2.07 -48.32
C GLY A 338 15.31 -2.19 -49.08
N GLY A 339 14.20 -1.78 -48.47
CA GLY A 339 12.84 -1.92 -49.00
C GLY A 339 12.25 -3.33 -48.93
N LYS A 340 12.94 -4.31 -48.33
CA LYS A 340 12.45 -5.66 -48.09
C LYS A 340 11.98 -5.82 -46.64
N PHE A 341 10.76 -6.29 -46.48
CA PHE A 341 10.22 -6.60 -45.15
C PHE A 341 10.96 -7.78 -44.51
N LEU A 342 11.40 -7.63 -43.25
CA LEU A 342 12.13 -8.65 -42.52
C LEU A 342 11.24 -9.47 -41.57
N GLY A 343 10.27 -8.83 -40.90
CA GLY A 343 9.40 -9.50 -39.96
C GLY A 343 8.86 -8.57 -38.86
N ILE A 344 8.20 -9.19 -37.89
CA ILE A 344 7.56 -8.54 -36.76
C ILE A 344 8.21 -9.07 -35.48
N ILE A 345 8.55 -8.17 -34.56
CA ILE A 345 8.91 -8.50 -33.15
C ILE A 345 7.84 -7.86 -32.26
N ALA A 346 7.12 -8.69 -31.53
CA ALA A 346 6.15 -8.20 -30.55
C ALA A 346 6.80 -8.08 -29.17
N VAL A 347 6.55 -6.95 -28.54
CA VAL A 347 7.04 -6.64 -27.20
C VAL A 347 5.84 -6.36 -26.30
N ALA A 348 5.83 -6.95 -25.13
CA ALA A 348 4.79 -6.70 -24.13
C ALA A 348 5.38 -6.71 -22.71
N ASP A 349 4.70 -6.02 -21.81
CA ASP A 349 4.92 -6.16 -20.38
C ASP A 349 4.21 -7.43 -19.89
N VAL A 350 4.99 -8.42 -19.47
CA VAL A 350 4.52 -9.79 -19.20
C VAL A 350 3.91 -9.86 -17.81
N ILE A 351 2.76 -10.53 -17.70
CA ILE A 351 2.11 -10.84 -16.41
C ILE A 351 3.07 -11.67 -15.54
N LYS A 352 3.21 -11.31 -14.27
CA LYS A 352 4.00 -12.09 -13.30
C LYS A 352 3.38 -13.49 -13.13
N GLU A 353 4.20 -14.50 -12.95
CA GLU A 353 3.76 -15.90 -12.85
C GLU A 353 2.78 -16.14 -11.69
N ASP A 354 2.94 -15.40 -10.60
CA ASP A 354 2.11 -15.51 -9.41
C ASP A 354 0.81 -14.67 -9.46
N SER A 355 0.69 -13.70 -10.40
CA SER A 355 -0.44 -12.78 -10.44
C SER A 355 -1.81 -13.46 -10.63
N PRO A 356 -2.00 -14.42 -11.57
CA PRO A 356 -3.30 -15.06 -11.73
C PRO A 356 -3.72 -15.86 -10.49
N GLN A 357 -2.76 -16.53 -9.84
CA GLN A 357 -3.04 -17.28 -8.62
C GLN A 357 -3.38 -16.33 -7.46
N ALA A 358 -2.65 -15.23 -7.30
CA ALA A 358 -2.91 -14.22 -6.26
C ALA A 358 -4.29 -13.59 -6.41
N ILE A 359 -4.68 -13.24 -7.64
CA ILE A 359 -6.01 -12.70 -7.96
C ILE A 359 -7.10 -13.71 -7.58
N LYS A 360 -6.92 -14.98 -7.96
CA LYS A 360 -7.86 -16.04 -7.60
C LYS A 360 -7.97 -16.24 -6.08
N GLU A 361 -6.89 -16.12 -5.33
CA GLU A 361 -6.91 -16.18 -3.86
C GLU A 361 -7.71 -15.03 -3.26
N LEU A 362 -7.54 -13.79 -3.77
CA LEU A 362 -8.35 -12.63 -3.36
C LEU A 362 -9.85 -12.87 -3.62
N GLN A 363 -10.21 -13.34 -4.81
CA GLN A 363 -11.59 -13.70 -5.16
C GLN A 363 -12.16 -14.80 -4.25
N ASN A 364 -11.35 -15.81 -3.91
CA ASN A 364 -11.75 -16.87 -2.97
C ASN A 364 -11.98 -16.33 -1.55
N MET A 365 -11.31 -15.24 -1.16
CA MET A 365 -11.57 -14.52 0.09
C MET A 365 -12.84 -13.66 0.04
N GLY A 366 -13.53 -13.60 -1.12
CA GLY A 366 -14.69 -12.75 -1.36
C GLY A 366 -14.31 -11.29 -1.62
N ILE A 367 -13.13 -11.01 -2.12
CA ILE A 367 -12.66 -9.67 -2.46
C ILE A 367 -12.80 -9.48 -3.96
N ARG A 368 -13.37 -8.36 -4.39
CA ARG A 368 -13.46 -7.99 -5.79
C ARG A 368 -12.16 -7.37 -6.26
N VAL A 369 -11.65 -7.81 -7.39
CA VAL A 369 -10.34 -7.38 -7.91
C VAL A 369 -10.52 -6.55 -9.17
N VAL A 370 -10.04 -5.31 -9.13
CA VAL A 370 -10.14 -4.31 -10.21
C VAL A 370 -8.75 -3.97 -10.72
N MET A 371 -8.53 -4.05 -12.02
CA MET A 371 -7.28 -3.58 -12.65
C MET A 371 -7.44 -2.14 -13.13
N LEU A 372 -6.49 -1.27 -12.76
CA LEU A 372 -6.37 0.09 -13.24
C LEU A 372 -5.21 0.19 -14.23
N THR A 373 -5.43 0.85 -15.38
CA THR A 373 -4.36 1.05 -16.38
C THR A 373 -4.61 2.28 -17.24
N GLY A 374 -3.52 2.92 -17.68
CA GLY A 374 -3.54 3.97 -18.71
C GLY A 374 -3.70 3.45 -20.13
N ASP A 375 -3.65 2.13 -20.34
CA ASP A 375 -3.79 1.52 -21.67
C ASP A 375 -5.17 1.77 -22.27
N ASN A 376 -5.27 1.63 -23.58
CA ASN A 376 -6.56 1.62 -24.25
C ASN A 376 -7.42 0.43 -23.81
N GLU A 377 -8.74 0.56 -23.96
CA GLU A 377 -9.72 -0.40 -23.49
C GLU A 377 -9.52 -1.83 -24.02
N HIS A 378 -9.09 -1.94 -25.28
CA HIS A 378 -8.90 -3.25 -25.93
C HIS A 378 -7.72 -4.01 -25.32
N THR A 379 -6.57 -3.37 -25.19
CA THR A 379 -5.37 -3.92 -24.55
C THR A 379 -5.64 -4.25 -23.08
N ALA A 380 -6.29 -3.32 -22.37
CA ALA A 380 -6.61 -3.50 -20.94
C ALA A 380 -7.51 -4.72 -20.70
N LYS A 381 -8.56 -4.90 -21.51
CA LYS A 381 -9.44 -6.08 -21.41
C LYS A 381 -8.72 -7.39 -21.71
N ALA A 382 -7.80 -7.40 -22.70
CA ALA A 382 -7.02 -8.60 -23.02
C ALA A 382 -6.12 -9.02 -21.85
N ILE A 383 -5.41 -8.05 -21.23
CA ILE A 383 -4.54 -8.30 -20.07
C ILE A 383 -5.38 -8.68 -18.84
N GLY A 384 -6.48 -7.98 -18.60
CA GLY A 384 -7.38 -8.29 -17.49
C GLY A 384 -7.97 -9.70 -17.53
N ALA A 385 -8.36 -10.15 -18.74
CA ALA A 385 -8.83 -11.52 -18.95
C ALA A 385 -7.73 -12.57 -18.72
N GLN A 386 -6.50 -12.29 -19.15
CA GLN A 386 -5.35 -13.18 -18.88
C GLN A 386 -4.99 -13.24 -17.39
N ALA A 387 -5.05 -12.12 -16.70
CA ALA A 387 -4.79 -12.03 -15.26
C ALA A 387 -5.94 -12.61 -14.42
N GLY A 388 -7.17 -12.62 -14.95
CA GLY A 388 -8.37 -13.15 -14.30
C GLY A 388 -9.00 -12.18 -13.30
N VAL A 389 -8.85 -10.86 -13.50
CA VAL A 389 -9.51 -9.84 -12.66
C VAL A 389 -11.01 -9.78 -12.91
N ASP A 390 -11.77 -9.28 -11.93
CA ASP A 390 -13.24 -9.15 -12.05
C ASP A 390 -13.62 -7.96 -12.94
N ASP A 391 -12.91 -6.83 -12.82
CA ASP A 391 -13.19 -5.60 -13.55
C ASP A 391 -11.91 -4.93 -14.07
N VAL A 392 -12.07 -4.15 -15.14
CA VAL A 392 -10.97 -3.39 -15.77
C VAL A 392 -11.40 -1.95 -15.98
N ILE A 393 -10.62 -1.01 -15.47
CA ILE A 393 -10.80 0.43 -15.69
C ILE A 393 -9.60 0.90 -16.52
N ALA A 394 -9.86 1.16 -17.80
CA ALA A 394 -8.86 1.52 -18.81
C ALA A 394 -8.79 3.03 -19.06
N GLY A 395 -7.69 3.50 -19.65
CA GLY A 395 -7.51 4.92 -20.02
C GLY A 395 -7.38 5.86 -18.85
N VAL A 396 -6.97 5.34 -17.66
CA VAL A 396 -6.81 6.13 -16.45
C VAL A 396 -5.44 6.79 -16.44
N LEU A 397 -5.40 8.10 -16.61
CA LEU A 397 -4.18 8.88 -16.46
C LEU A 397 -3.69 8.86 -15.00
N PRO A 398 -2.39 9.12 -14.73
CA PRO A 398 -1.86 9.12 -13.37
C PRO A 398 -2.69 9.95 -12.38
N ASP A 399 -3.05 11.18 -12.76
CA ASP A 399 -3.87 12.09 -11.94
C ASP A 399 -5.32 11.59 -11.75
N GLY A 400 -5.81 10.74 -12.65
CA GLY A 400 -7.16 10.16 -12.59
C GLY A 400 -7.28 8.97 -11.63
N LYS A 401 -6.18 8.31 -11.27
CA LYS A 401 -6.22 7.12 -10.40
C LYS A 401 -6.83 7.43 -9.03
N GLU A 402 -6.53 8.59 -8.45
CA GLU A 402 -7.09 9.03 -7.18
C GLU A 402 -8.63 9.13 -7.23
N SER A 403 -9.17 9.71 -8.29
CA SER A 403 -10.63 9.87 -8.47
C SER A 403 -11.33 8.52 -8.61
N VAL A 404 -10.69 7.56 -9.30
CA VAL A 404 -11.21 6.18 -9.40
C VAL A 404 -11.28 5.54 -8.01
N ILE A 405 -10.20 5.62 -7.22
CA ILE A 405 -10.20 5.10 -5.85
C ILE A 405 -11.29 5.75 -5.00
N ARG A 406 -11.49 7.06 -5.12
CA ARG A 406 -12.57 7.79 -4.43
C ARG A 406 -13.95 7.20 -4.75
N SER A 407 -14.24 6.96 -6.02
CA SER A 407 -15.50 6.36 -6.46
C SER A 407 -15.66 4.91 -5.95
N LEU A 408 -14.60 4.10 -5.98
CA LEU A 408 -14.63 2.75 -5.47
C LEU A 408 -14.89 2.70 -3.95
N LYS A 409 -14.41 3.67 -3.19
CA LYS A 409 -14.65 3.77 -1.73
C LYS A 409 -16.11 3.99 -1.35
N GLU A 410 -16.93 4.51 -2.23
CA GLU A 410 -18.38 4.62 -2.02
C GLU A 410 -19.08 3.24 -2.07
N GLN A 411 -18.44 2.24 -2.70
CA GLN A 411 -18.97 0.90 -2.89
C GLN A 411 -18.43 -0.11 -1.88
N GLY A 412 -17.34 0.22 -1.19
CA GLY A 412 -16.75 -0.65 -0.17
C GLY A 412 -15.37 -0.20 0.29
N LYS A 413 -14.78 -0.96 1.21
CA LYS A 413 -13.40 -0.73 1.69
C LYS A 413 -12.41 -1.12 0.60
N VAL A 414 -11.57 -0.16 0.18
CA VAL A 414 -10.65 -0.30 -0.94
C VAL A 414 -9.19 -0.39 -0.48
N ALA A 415 -8.46 -1.40 -0.98
CA ALA A 415 -7.01 -1.37 -1.01
C ALA A 415 -6.54 -0.98 -2.42
N MET A 416 -5.58 -0.06 -2.52
CA MET A 416 -4.84 0.22 -3.76
C MET A 416 -3.47 -0.44 -3.67
N VAL A 417 -3.08 -1.14 -4.73
CA VAL A 417 -1.75 -1.77 -4.85
C VAL A 417 -1.02 -1.15 -6.05
N GLY A 418 0.17 -0.65 -5.83
CA GLY A 418 1.00 -0.02 -6.85
C GLY A 418 2.49 -0.06 -6.48
N ASP A 419 3.37 0.26 -7.44
CA ASP A 419 4.83 0.20 -7.25
C ASP A 419 5.52 1.56 -7.46
N GLY A 420 4.85 2.54 -8.04
CA GLY A 420 5.42 3.76 -8.57
C GLY A 420 5.00 5.06 -7.89
N ILE A 421 5.75 6.12 -8.22
CA ILE A 421 5.46 7.52 -7.82
C ILE A 421 4.06 7.93 -8.33
N ASN A 422 3.66 7.45 -9.50
CA ASN A 422 2.38 7.78 -10.13
C ASN A 422 1.17 7.25 -9.35
N ASP A 423 1.38 6.26 -8.47
CA ASP A 423 0.33 5.65 -7.66
C ASP A 423 0.19 6.30 -6.28
N ALA A 424 1.15 7.12 -5.85
CA ALA A 424 1.18 7.70 -4.51
C ALA A 424 -0.12 8.44 -4.11
N PRO A 425 -0.76 9.26 -4.98
CA PRO A 425 -2.04 9.87 -4.66
C PRO A 425 -3.16 8.84 -4.45
N ALA A 426 -3.20 7.78 -5.26
CA ALA A 426 -4.18 6.72 -5.17
C ALA A 426 -3.95 5.82 -3.94
N LEU A 427 -2.68 5.50 -3.63
CA LEU A 427 -2.27 4.77 -2.41
C LEU A 427 -2.72 5.50 -1.15
N THR A 428 -2.46 6.82 -1.08
CA THR A 428 -2.86 7.65 0.06
C THR A 428 -4.38 7.79 0.17
N ARG A 429 -5.10 7.78 -0.96
CA ARG A 429 -6.56 7.93 -0.98
C ARG A 429 -7.29 6.67 -0.54
N ALA A 430 -6.77 5.50 -0.80
CA ALA A 430 -7.37 4.22 -0.46
C ALA A 430 -7.62 4.08 1.06
N ASP A 431 -8.42 3.09 1.49
CA ASP A 431 -8.51 2.75 2.91
C ASP A 431 -7.22 2.07 3.38
N ILE A 432 -6.54 1.36 2.46
CA ILE A 432 -5.20 0.80 2.64
C ILE A 432 -4.41 0.97 1.35
N GLY A 433 -3.31 1.70 1.40
CA GLY A 433 -2.30 1.73 0.34
C GLY A 433 -1.30 0.60 0.53
N ILE A 434 -1.00 -0.16 -0.51
CA ILE A 434 -0.04 -1.28 -0.50
C ILE A 434 1.02 -1.00 -1.57
N ALA A 435 2.25 -0.73 -1.16
CA ALA A 435 3.39 -0.64 -2.07
C ALA A 435 3.97 -2.04 -2.30
N ILE A 436 4.19 -2.40 -3.57
CA ILE A 436 4.73 -3.71 -3.97
C ILE A 436 6.16 -3.58 -4.48
N GLY A 437 7.03 -4.49 -4.04
CA GLY A 437 8.46 -4.45 -4.34
C GLY A 437 9.20 -3.40 -3.51
N ALA A 438 10.51 -3.32 -3.64
CA ALA A 438 11.32 -2.26 -3.07
C ALA A 438 11.11 -0.94 -3.85
N GLY A 439 9.84 -0.54 -4.01
CA GLY A 439 9.39 0.57 -4.82
C GLY A 439 10.11 1.89 -4.52
N THR A 440 9.76 2.95 -5.23
CA THR A 440 10.32 4.27 -4.97
C THR A 440 10.04 4.73 -3.54
N ASP A 441 10.94 5.48 -2.94
CA ASP A 441 10.77 6.02 -1.59
C ASP A 441 9.40 6.72 -1.42
N VAL A 442 8.93 7.40 -2.47
CA VAL A 442 7.63 8.08 -2.49
C VAL A 442 6.45 7.11 -2.38
N ALA A 443 6.48 5.97 -3.08
CA ALA A 443 5.42 4.96 -2.97
C ALA A 443 5.45 4.28 -1.59
N ILE A 444 6.66 4.02 -1.07
CA ILE A 444 6.83 3.50 0.29
C ILE A 444 6.24 4.48 1.30
N ASP A 445 6.49 5.79 1.17
CA ASP A 445 5.98 6.80 2.10
C ASP A 445 4.46 6.95 2.05
N ALA A 446 3.88 6.85 0.86
CA ALA A 446 2.42 6.97 0.64
C ALA A 446 1.62 5.74 1.08
N ALA A 447 2.23 4.55 1.17
CA ALA A 447 1.55 3.30 1.46
C ALA A 447 1.40 3.04 2.96
N ASP A 448 0.38 2.29 3.36
CA ASP A 448 0.15 1.77 4.72
C ASP A 448 0.83 0.42 4.95
N VAL A 449 0.99 -0.36 3.88
CA VAL A 449 1.63 -1.67 3.87
C VAL A 449 2.70 -1.68 2.79
N VAL A 450 3.89 -2.16 3.14
CA VAL A 450 5.00 -2.31 2.20
C VAL A 450 5.31 -3.80 2.03
N LEU A 451 5.26 -4.27 0.79
CA LEU A 451 5.65 -5.62 0.43
C LEU A 451 7.08 -5.57 -0.12
N MET A 452 8.02 -6.16 0.60
CA MET A 452 9.45 -6.12 0.25
C MET A 452 9.77 -6.85 -1.05
N LYS A 453 8.90 -7.80 -1.43
CA LYS A 453 9.03 -8.57 -2.66
C LYS A 453 8.13 -8.02 -3.74
N SER A 454 8.59 -8.12 -5.00
CA SER A 454 7.76 -7.76 -6.15
C SER A 454 6.81 -8.90 -6.57
N ARG A 455 6.10 -9.51 -5.59
CA ARG A 455 5.16 -10.61 -5.82
C ARG A 455 3.74 -10.23 -5.42
N LEU A 456 2.80 -10.42 -6.34
CA LEU A 456 1.39 -10.12 -6.07
C LEU A 456 0.80 -11.07 -5.01
N SER A 457 1.33 -12.30 -4.86
CA SER A 457 0.93 -13.28 -3.85
C SER A 457 1.11 -12.82 -2.41
N ASP A 458 1.91 -11.79 -2.16
CA ASP A 458 2.06 -11.20 -0.83
C ASP A 458 0.86 -10.30 -0.45
N VAL A 459 0.04 -9.83 -1.41
CA VAL A 459 -1.19 -9.07 -1.13
C VAL A 459 -2.24 -9.94 -0.42
N PRO A 460 -2.68 -11.10 -0.97
CA PRO A 460 -3.59 -11.98 -0.24
C PRO A 460 -2.96 -12.48 1.07
N ALA A 461 -1.63 -12.68 1.14
CA ALA A 461 -0.94 -13.06 2.37
C ALA A 461 -1.04 -11.99 3.47
N ALA A 462 -0.89 -10.69 3.12
CA ALA A 462 -1.06 -9.58 4.04
C ALA A 462 -2.49 -9.51 4.61
N ILE A 463 -3.49 -9.63 3.76
CA ILE A 463 -4.91 -9.64 4.16
C ILE A 463 -5.21 -10.85 5.06
N ARG A 464 -4.68 -12.01 4.73
CA ARG A 464 -4.83 -13.26 5.50
C ARG A 464 -4.22 -13.12 6.90
N LEU A 465 -3.01 -12.57 6.99
CA LEU A 465 -2.33 -12.30 8.25
C LEU A 465 -3.12 -11.32 9.12
N SER A 466 -3.62 -10.23 8.53
CA SER A 466 -4.49 -9.27 9.21
C SER A 466 -5.74 -9.95 9.78
N ARG A 467 -6.46 -10.72 8.97
CA ARG A 467 -7.66 -11.47 9.40
C ARG A 467 -7.37 -12.47 10.53
N ALA A 468 -6.22 -13.14 10.46
CA ALA A 468 -5.77 -14.06 11.51
C ALA A 468 -5.48 -13.32 12.82
N THR A 469 -4.81 -12.18 12.74
CA THR A 469 -4.50 -11.32 13.90
C THR A 469 -5.77 -10.77 14.53
N LEU A 470 -6.71 -10.26 13.72
CA LEU A 470 -8.02 -9.79 14.21
C LEU A 470 -8.80 -10.89 14.92
N ARG A 471 -8.84 -12.09 14.34
CA ARG A 471 -9.49 -13.26 14.97
C ARG A 471 -8.85 -13.57 16.33
N ASN A 472 -7.53 -13.57 16.38
CA ASN A 472 -6.78 -13.79 17.63
C ASN A 472 -7.10 -12.73 18.69
N ILE A 473 -7.22 -11.45 18.29
CA ILE A 473 -7.65 -10.37 19.19
C ILE A 473 -9.07 -10.63 19.72
N HIS A 474 -10.02 -11.00 18.85
CA HIS A 474 -11.39 -11.30 19.27
C HIS A 474 -11.45 -12.51 20.24
N GLU A 475 -10.68 -13.56 19.96
CA GLU A 475 -10.56 -14.71 20.86
C GLU A 475 -9.99 -14.28 22.22
N ASN A 476 -8.95 -13.47 22.24
CA ASN A 476 -8.35 -12.95 23.47
C ASN A 476 -9.33 -12.09 24.26
N LEU A 477 -10.06 -11.19 23.60
CA LEU A 477 -11.08 -10.35 24.24
C LEU A 477 -12.23 -11.20 24.80
N PHE A 478 -12.70 -12.19 24.05
CA PHE A 478 -13.74 -13.12 24.50
C PHE A 478 -13.33 -13.82 25.80
N TRP A 479 -12.15 -14.43 25.83
CA TRP A 479 -11.67 -15.13 27.02
C TRP A 479 -11.40 -14.19 28.19
N ALA A 480 -10.91 -12.96 27.92
CA ALA A 480 -10.69 -11.94 28.94
C ALA A 480 -11.98 -11.47 29.64
N PHE A 481 -13.12 -11.54 28.97
CA PHE A 481 -14.43 -11.24 29.58
C PHE A 481 -15.11 -12.48 30.15
N PHE A 482 -15.00 -13.61 29.49
CA PHE A 482 -15.74 -14.82 29.84
C PHE A 482 -15.48 -15.29 31.28
N TYR A 483 -14.22 -15.29 31.72
CA TYR A 483 -13.90 -15.69 33.08
C TYR A 483 -14.46 -14.71 34.14
N ASN A 484 -14.57 -13.41 33.79
CA ASN A 484 -15.16 -12.41 34.68
C ASN A 484 -16.69 -12.63 34.86
N VAL A 485 -17.38 -12.98 33.76
CA VAL A 485 -18.83 -13.28 33.81
C VAL A 485 -19.14 -14.44 34.76
N ILE A 486 -18.27 -15.44 34.82
CA ILE A 486 -18.41 -16.58 35.72
C ILE A 486 -17.88 -16.23 37.13
N GLY A 487 -16.75 -15.55 37.19
CA GLY A 487 -16.03 -15.29 38.43
C GLY A 487 -16.70 -14.27 39.33
N ILE A 488 -17.30 -13.22 38.78
CA ILE A 488 -17.96 -12.15 39.56
C ILE A 488 -19.13 -12.69 40.43
N PRO A 489 -20.11 -13.46 39.89
CA PRO A 489 -21.15 -14.05 40.70
C PRO A 489 -20.64 -15.01 41.78
N LEU A 490 -19.57 -15.78 41.43
CA LEU A 490 -18.95 -16.68 42.39
C LEU A 490 -18.26 -15.91 43.54
N ALA A 491 -17.53 -14.84 43.21
CA ALA A 491 -16.89 -13.97 44.18
C ALA A 491 -17.90 -13.21 45.08
N ALA A 492 -18.98 -12.75 44.46
CA ALA A 492 -20.10 -12.12 45.17
C ALA A 492 -20.79 -13.07 46.14
N GLY A 493 -20.61 -14.38 46.00
CA GLY A 493 -21.18 -15.40 46.84
C GLY A 493 -22.63 -15.78 46.50
N VAL A 494 -23.09 -15.54 45.27
CA VAL A 494 -24.45 -15.88 44.79
C VAL A 494 -24.78 -17.35 45.00
N TRP A 495 -23.79 -18.22 44.88
CA TRP A 495 -23.94 -19.68 45.00
C TRP A 495 -23.78 -20.21 46.42
N ILE A 496 -23.42 -19.36 47.41
CA ILE A 496 -23.24 -19.77 48.82
C ILE A 496 -24.56 -20.27 49.44
N PRO A 497 -25.71 -19.58 49.26
CA PRO A 497 -26.97 -20.06 49.85
C PRO A 497 -27.48 -21.39 49.26
N ILE A 498 -27.10 -21.70 47.98
CA ILE A 498 -27.60 -22.86 47.26
C ILE A 498 -26.67 -24.07 47.40
N PHE A 499 -25.38 -23.87 47.22
CA PHE A 499 -24.38 -24.95 47.14
C PHE A 499 -23.27 -24.87 48.21
N GLY A 500 -23.26 -23.81 49.02
CA GLY A 500 -22.18 -23.57 50.00
C GLY A 500 -20.84 -23.18 49.37
N TRP A 501 -20.82 -22.89 48.07
CA TRP A 501 -19.56 -22.62 47.36
C TRP A 501 -19.02 -21.23 47.70
N THR A 502 -17.83 -21.21 48.27
CA THR A 502 -17.11 -19.99 48.60
C THR A 502 -15.87 -19.85 47.74
N LEU A 503 -15.68 -18.69 47.11
CA LEU A 503 -14.43 -18.41 46.39
C LEU A 503 -13.36 -17.96 47.42
N ASN A 504 -12.26 -18.69 47.46
CA ASN A 504 -11.07 -18.21 48.19
C ASN A 504 -10.36 -17.15 47.32
N PRO A 505 -9.99 -15.97 47.83
CA PRO A 505 -9.30 -14.92 47.11
C PRO A 505 -8.02 -15.38 46.40
N MET A 506 -7.32 -16.39 46.90
CA MET A 506 -6.14 -16.97 46.26
C MET A 506 -6.48 -17.61 44.90
N PHE A 507 -7.63 -18.31 44.81
CA PHE A 507 -8.08 -18.86 43.52
C PHE A 507 -8.47 -17.77 42.52
N GLY A 508 -9.05 -16.65 42.99
CA GLY A 508 -9.32 -15.49 42.17
C GLY A 508 -8.03 -14.89 41.57
N ALA A 509 -7.00 -14.71 42.40
CA ALA A 509 -5.70 -14.22 41.93
C ALA A 509 -5.00 -15.18 40.97
N ALA A 510 -5.11 -16.51 41.21
CA ALA A 510 -4.57 -17.52 40.31
C ALA A 510 -5.29 -17.53 38.96
N ALA A 511 -6.64 -17.42 38.95
CA ALA A 511 -7.44 -17.35 37.71
C ALA A 511 -7.08 -16.12 36.88
N MET A 512 -6.87 -14.96 37.49
CA MET A 512 -6.45 -13.73 36.86
C MET A 512 -5.06 -13.86 36.21
N SER A 513 -4.10 -14.48 36.92
CA SER A 513 -2.77 -14.74 36.37
C SER A 513 -2.81 -15.73 35.20
N LEU A 514 -3.66 -16.76 35.28
CA LEU A 514 -3.87 -17.76 34.24
C LEU A 514 -4.52 -17.12 33.00
N SER A 515 -5.47 -16.22 33.17
CA SER A 515 -6.10 -15.48 32.06
C SER A 515 -5.06 -14.69 31.22
N SER A 516 -4.19 -13.93 31.89
CA SER A 516 -3.11 -13.21 31.21
C SER A 516 -2.15 -14.15 30.48
N PHE A 517 -1.83 -15.29 31.09
CA PHE A 517 -1.01 -16.33 30.44
C PHE A 517 -1.69 -16.92 29.21
N CYS A 518 -2.99 -17.22 29.27
CA CYS A 518 -3.76 -17.74 28.14
C CYS A 518 -3.79 -16.73 26.95
N VAL A 519 -4.02 -15.45 27.22
CA VAL A 519 -4.03 -14.39 26.21
C VAL A 519 -2.68 -14.33 25.47
N VAL A 520 -1.57 -14.31 26.23
CA VAL A 520 -0.23 -14.25 25.60
C VAL A 520 0.06 -15.54 24.83
N THR A 521 -0.27 -16.69 25.37
CA THR A 521 -0.05 -18.00 24.70
C THR A 521 -0.88 -18.08 23.41
N ASN A 522 -2.14 -17.61 23.42
CA ASN A 522 -2.97 -17.56 22.22
C ASN A 522 -2.38 -16.60 21.17
N ALA A 523 -1.91 -15.43 21.56
CA ALA A 523 -1.25 -14.50 20.64
C ALA A 523 0.01 -15.12 20.02
N LEU A 524 0.82 -15.84 20.79
CA LEU A 524 2.02 -16.53 20.29
C LEU A 524 1.71 -17.65 19.27
N ARG A 525 0.47 -18.17 19.22
CA ARG A 525 0.03 -19.12 18.17
C ARG A 525 0.13 -18.53 16.77
N LEU A 526 0.06 -17.19 16.63
CA LEU A 526 0.28 -16.51 15.34
C LEU A 526 1.67 -16.80 14.75
N ASN A 527 2.68 -17.11 15.56
CA ASN A 527 4.00 -17.50 15.06
C ASN A 527 4.00 -18.83 14.28
N LEU A 528 2.96 -19.64 14.44
CA LEU A 528 2.77 -20.90 13.71
C LEU A 528 1.89 -20.72 12.46
N PHE A 529 1.41 -19.50 12.21
CA PHE A 529 0.53 -19.21 11.10
C PHE A 529 1.31 -19.15 9.77
N LYS A 530 0.83 -19.88 8.76
CA LYS A 530 1.40 -19.88 7.41
C LYS A 530 0.67 -18.84 6.55
N VAL A 531 1.32 -17.72 6.29
CA VAL A 531 0.70 -16.56 5.60
C VAL A 531 0.31 -16.84 4.14
N HIS A 532 1.01 -17.76 3.46
CA HIS A 532 0.76 -18.15 2.07
C HIS A 532 -0.12 -19.41 1.93
N ASP A 533 -0.68 -19.95 3.02
CA ASP A 533 -1.59 -21.10 2.97
C ASP A 533 -3.03 -20.67 2.78
N ALA A 534 -3.52 -20.75 1.54
CA ALA A 534 -4.88 -20.39 1.16
C ALA A 534 -5.97 -21.41 1.59
N SER A 535 -5.58 -22.60 2.09
CA SER A 535 -6.52 -23.70 2.39
C SER A 535 -7.59 -23.35 3.42
N ARG A 536 -7.36 -22.34 4.25
CA ARG A 536 -8.25 -21.90 5.34
C ARG A 536 -8.94 -20.58 5.07
N ASP A 537 -8.85 -20.07 3.86
CA ASP A 537 -9.51 -18.81 3.50
C ASP A 537 -11.03 -18.94 3.57
N LYS A 538 -11.65 -17.91 4.13
CA LYS A 538 -13.12 -17.81 4.23
C LYS A 538 -13.60 -16.62 3.44
N LYS A 539 -14.63 -16.84 2.62
CA LYS A 539 -15.33 -15.73 1.95
C LYS A 539 -15.96 -14.83 3.01
N ILE A 540 -15.73 -13.53 2.89
CA ILE A 540 -16.53 -12.53 3.61
C ILE A 540 -17.88 -12.46 2.91
N LYS A 541 -18.98 -12.42 3.66
CA LYS A 541 -20.29 -12.08 3.11
C LYS A 541 -20.22 -10.61 2.68
N GLN A 542 -20.20 -10.38 1.37
CA GLN A 542 -20.11 -9.04 0.79
C GLN A 542 -21.32 -8.77 -0.10
N ASN A 543 -21.70 -7.49 -0.16
CA ASN A 543 -22.75 -6.99 -1.04
C ASN A 543 -22.19 -6.28 -2.29
N VAL A 544 -20.88 -6.39 -2.57
CA VAL A 544 -20.25 -5.79 -3.76
C VAL A 544 -20.34 -6.83 -4.89
N GLU A 545 -21.43 -6.80 -5.65
CA GLU A 545 -21.66 -7.74 -6.76
C GLU A 545 -21.13 -7.19 -8.08
N GLU A 546 -21.27 -5.87 -8.32
CA GLU A 546 -20.80 -5.19 -9.52
C GLU A 546 -20.13 -3.86 -9.16
N ILE A 547 -19.08 -3.48 -9.89
CA ILE A 547 -18.44 -2.19 -9.75
C ILE A 547 -19.07 -1.20 -10.75
N HIS A 548 -19.69 -0.15 -10.23
CA HIS A 548 -20.21 0.96 -11.03
C HIS A 548 -19.18 2.09 -11.06
N TYR A 549 -18.49 2.24 -12.18
CA TYR A 549 -17.59 3.34 -12.42
C TYR A 549 -18.12 4.21 -13.56
N ILE A 550 -18.46 5.45 -13.25
CA ILE A 550 -18.86 6.45 -14.25
C ILE A 550 -17.59 7.22 -14.59
N SER A 551 -17.05 7.02 -15.81
CA SER A 551 -15.89 7.79 -16.25
C SER A 551 -16.24 9.27 -16.36
N ALA A 552 -15.34 10.14 -15.90
CA ALA A 552 -15.50 11.60 -16.04
C ALA A 552 -15.70 12.03 -17.52
N ASN A 553 -15.23 11.22 -18.47
CA ASN A 553 -15.47 11.42 -19.91
C ASN A 553 -16.92 11.11 -20.34
N ALA A 554 -17.64 10.25 -19.60
CA ALA A 554 -19.06 9.97 -19.87
C ALA A 554 -19.95 11.12 -19.37
N GLU A 555 -19.62 11.75 -18.27
CA GLU A 555 -20.36 12.95 -17.79
C GLU A 555 -20.18 14.14 -18.74
N MET A 556 -18.98 14.38 -19.28
CA MET A 556 -18.78 15.41 -20.30
C MET A 556 -19.52 15.12 -21.61
N LYS A 557 -19.61 13.86 -22.05
CA LYS A 557 -20.41 13.48 -23.23
C LYS A 557 -21.90 13.67 -22.97
N ASN A 558 -22.40 13.24 -21.81
CA ASN A 558 -23.82 13.43 -21.45
C ASN A 558 -24.20 14.91 -21.28
N VAL A 559 -23.29 15.76 -20.79
CA VAL A 559 -23.52 17.22 -20.71
C VAL A 559 -23.45 17.87 -22.08
N THR A 560 -22.63 17.38 -23.01
CA THR A 560 -22.55 17.87 -24.40
C THR A 560 -23.73 17.37 -25.23
N GLU A 561 -24.13 16.12 -25.07
CA GLU A 561 -25.32 15.57 -25.77
C GLU A 561 -26.62 16.20 -25.24
N ASN A 562 -26.77 16.42 -23.93
CA ASN A 562 -27.92 17.14 -23.39
C ASN A 562 -27.95 18.63 -23.76
N LYS A 563 -26.81 19.26 -24.04
CA LYS A 563 -26.76 20.62 -24.58
C LYS A 563 -27.09 20.66 -26.07
N SER A 564 -26.65 19.64 -26.85
CA SER A 564 -26.99 19.56 -28.28
C SER A 564 -28.46 19.19 -28.50
N LEU A 565 -29.02 18.27 -27.68
CA LEU A 565 -30.45 17.91 -27.72
C LEU A 565 -31.40 19.08 -27.31
N LYS A 566 -30.95 20.00 -26.43
CA LYS A 566 -31.69 21.20 -26.10
C LYS A 566 -31.58 22.32 -27.16
N ALA A 567 -30.61 22.28 -28.06
CA ALA A 567 -30.41 23.23 -29.15
C ALA A 567 -31.18 22.83 -30.43
N GLU A 568 -31.58 21.57 -30.57
CA GLU A 568 -32.27 21.08 -31.80
C GLU A 568 -33.79 20.94 -31.70
N ASN A 569 -34.43 21.22 -30.55
CA ASN A 569 -35.90 21.12 -30.44
C ASN A 569 -36.52 22.27 -29.61
N PRO A 570 -36.87 23.42 -30.24
CA PRO A 570 -37.55 24.52 -29.56
C PRO A 570 -39.05 24.28 -29.30
N ASP A 571 -39.67 23.18 -29.78
CA ASP A 571 -41.11 22.98 -29.83
C ASP A 571 -41.74 22.03 -28.80
N PHE A 572 -41.03 21.71 -27.70
CA PHE A 572 -41.61 20.90 -26.64
C PHE A 572 -41.95 21.71 -25.38
N CYS A 573 -42.75 22.78 -25.59
CA CYS A 573 -43.37 23.54 -24.50
C CYS A 573 -44.77 23.95 -24.88
N ASN A 574 -45.69 22.96 -24.88
CA ASN A 574 -47.15 23.24 -24.74
C ASN A 574 -47.93 21.93 -24.65
N SER A 575 -48.25 21.52 -23.46
CA SER A 575 -49.57 20.96 -23.15
C SER A 575 -49.63 20.56 -21.67
N GLU A 576 -50.70 21.06 -21.11
CA GLU A 576 -51.38 20.69 -19.85
C GLU A 576 -51.02 21.52 -18.60
N ILE A 577 -51.75 22.65 -18.59
CA ILE A 577 -52.08 23.46 -17.43
C ILE A 577 -53.19 22.77 -16.65
N HIS A 578 -52.95 22.46 -15.38
CA HIS A 578 -54.02 22.41 -14.38
C HIS A 578 -53.47 22.80 -13.00
N ASP A 579 -53.97 23.90 -12.55
CA ASP A 579 -54.34 24.47 -11.26
C ASP A 579 -53.32 25.42 -10.58
N PRO A 580 -53.76 26.69 -10.44
CA PRO A 580 -52.89 27.78 -9.93
C PRO A 580 -53.16 28.01 -8.43
N LYS A 581 -52.79 27.12 -7.55
CA LYS A 581 -52.84 27.34 -6.09
C LYS A 581 -51.62 26.90 -5.26
N ASP A 582 -50.64 26.24 -5.87
CA ASP A 582 -49.43 25.77 -5.14
C ASP A 582 -48.13 26.48 -5.60
N GLN A 583 -48.20 27.66 -6.19
CA GLN A 583 -47.01 28.43 -6.65
C GLN A 583 -46.71 29.65 -5.80
N GLU A 584 -46.87 29.58 -4.50
CA GLU A 584 -46.51 30.74 -3.63
C GLU A 584 -45.47 30.46 -2.58
N ASN A 585 -44.71 29.30 -2.63
CA ASN A 585 -43.68 29.05 -1.63
C ASN A 585 -42.31 28.54 -2.16
N ILE A 586 -41.98 28.72 -3.44
CA ILE A 586 -40.63 28.46 -3.98
C ILE A 586 -40.19 29.58 -4.90
N LYS A 587 -40.26 30.83 -4.41
CA LYS A 587 -39.58 31.98 -5.00
C LYS A 587 -39.21 32.94 -3.89
N GLU A 588 -38.22 32.59 -3.12
CA GLU A 588 -37.39 33.52 -2.35
C GLU A 588 -36.17 32.71 -1.82
N ASN A 589 -35.06 32.91 -2.44
CA ASN A 589 -33.69 33.01 -1.96
C ASN A 589 -32.68 32.49 -3.01
N LYS A 590 -32.53 33.26 -4.05
CA LYS A 590 -31.24 33.46 -4.74
C LYS A 590 -30.97 34.94 -4.76
N GLU A 591 -30.75 35.49 -3.59
CA GLU A 591 -29.98 36.71 -3.45
C GLU A 591 -28.50 36.33 -3.72
N ASN A 592 -27.90 37.00 -4.71
CA ASN A 592 -26.47 37.16 -4.87
C ASN A 592 -25.91 37.78 -3.57
N LYS A 593 -25.50 36.95 -2.59
CA LYS A 593 -24.64 37.42 -1.52
C LYS A 593 -23.25 37.58 -2.13
N GLU A 594 -22.76 38.81 -2.25
CA GLU A 594 -21.35 39.09 -2.50
C GLU A 594 -20.54 38.38 -1.39
N MET A 595 -19.71 37.43 -1.79
CA MET A 595 -18.86 36.71 -0.87
C MET A 595 -17.61 37.54 -0.60
N THR A 596 -17.33 37.84 0.65
CA THR A 596 -16.13 38.55 1.09
C THR A 596 -14.94 37.59 1.01
N THR A 597 -13.89 37.99 0.31
CA THR A 597 -12.63 37.25 0.27
C THR A 597 -11.67 37.77 1.33
N ILE A 598 -11.25 36.90 2.25
CA ILE A 598 -10.35 37.26 3.35
C ILE A 598 -9.02 36.54 3.10
N THR A 599 -7.96 37.32 2.92
CA THR A 599 -6.59 36.77 2.74
C THR A 599 -5.80 37.01 4.02
N VAL A 600 -5.33 35.94 4.60
CA VAL A 600 -4.54 35.92 5.84
C VAL A 600 -3.10 35.46 5.53
N ASN A 601 -2.11 36.28 5.85
CA ASN A 601 -0.71 35.94 5.73
C ASN A 601 -0.29 35.17 6.98
N VAL A 602 0.13 33.89 6.79
CA VAL A 602 0.46 32.96 7.87
C VAL A 602 1.91 32.52 7.74
N THR A 603 2.69 32.67 8.82
CA THR A 603 4.07 32.18 8.90
C THR A 603 4.14 30.89 9.73
N GLY A 604 5.13 30.05 9.41
CA GLY A 604 5.33 28.75 10.09
C GLY A 604 4.72 27.54 9.36
N MET A 605 3.96 27.74 8.27
CA MET A 605 3.55 26.62 7.40
C MET A 605 4.73 26.18 6.53
N MET A 606 5.19 24.94 6.70
CA MET A 606 6.37 24.41 6.00
C MET A 606 6.04 23.30 5.00
N CYS A 607 4.81 22.77 4.97
CA CYS A 607 4.41 21.65 4.12
C CYS A 607 2.89 21.57 3.98
N GLY A 608 2.40 20.73 3.04
CA GLY A 608 0.97 20.52 2.81
C GLY A 608 0.18 19.99 4.03
N HIS A 609 0.84 19.36 4.99
CA HIS A 609 0.18 18.96 6.25
C HIS A 609 -0.16 20.19 7.13
N CYS A 610 0.72 21.19 7.14
CA CYS A 610 0.48 22.47 7.81
C CYS A 610 -0.68 23.22 7.17
N GLU A 611 -0.79 23.19 5.83
CA GLU A 611 -1.93 23.77 5.09
C GLU A 611 -3.25 23.13 5.51
N ALA A 612 -3.31 21.80 5.54
CA ALA A 612 -4.49 21.05 5.94
C ALA A 612 -4.89 21.36 7.39
N HIS A 613 -3.91 21.54 8.28
CA HIS A 613 -4.14 21.84 9.69
C HIS A 613 -4.73 23.24 9.89
N VAL A 614 -4.15 24.28 9.24
CA VAL A 614 -4.67 25.66 9.27
C VAL A 614 -6.06 25.72 8.62
N THR A 615 -6.23 25.09 7.45
CA THR A 615 -7.52 25.03 6.76
C THR A 615 -8.61 24.42 7.63
N LYS A 616 -8.31 23.33 8.32
CA LYS A 616 -9.25 22.65 9.22
C LYS A 616 -9.61 23.50 10.43
N ALA A 617 -8.63 24.12 11.08
CA ALA A 617 -8.86 24.96 12.25
C ALA A 617 -9.79 26.15 11.91
N VAL A 618 -9.57 26.80 10.74
CA VAL A 618 -10.40 27.91 10.29
C VAL A 618 -11.81 27.45 9.93
N LYS A 619 -11.97 26.35 9.21
CA LYS A 619 -13.29 25.78 8.87
C LYS A 619 -14.11 25.44 10.11
N GLU A 620 -13.50 24.81 11.11
CA GLU A 620 -14.18 24.43 12.36
C GLU A 620 -14.56 25.64 13.22
N ALA A 621 -13.72 26.68 13.25
CA ALA A 621 -13.95 27.85 14.09
C ALA A 621 -15.00 28.82 13.55
N PHE A 622 -15.10 28.94 12.21
CA PHE A 622 -15.98 29.94 11.56
C PHE A 622 -17.13 29.31 10.78
N GLY A 623 -17.19 27.98 10.66
CA GLY A 623 -18.26 27.30 9.93
C GLY A 623 -18.27 27.60 8.43
N VAL A 624 -17.12 27.96 7.83
CA VAL A 624 -16.94 28.27 6.41
C VAL A 624 -16.45 27.05 5.67
N GLU A 625 -16.97 26.78 4.48
CA GLU A 625 -16.57 25.59 3.70
C GLU A 625 -15.43 25.87 2.72
N ASP A 626 -15.30 27.11 2.23
CA ASP A 626 -14.30 27.48 1.24
C ASP A 626 -13.11 28.19 1.88
N VAL A 627 -12.09 27.40 2.24
CA VAL A 627 -10.83 27.89 2.82
C VAL A 627 -9.66 27.15 2.13
N VAL A 628 -8.71 27.92 1.59
CA VAL A 628 -7.53 27.42 0.90
C VAL A 628 -6.27 27.99 1.54
N SER A 629 -5.41 27.13 2.10
CA SER A 629 -4.10 27.51 2.64
C SER A 629 -2.99 27.08 1.68
N SER A 630 -1.93 27.90 1.56
CA SER A 630 -0.75 27.61 0.75
C SER A 630 0.53 27.93 1.53
N HIS A 631 1.36 26.91 1.78
CA HIS A 631 2.68 27.08 2.43
C HIS A 631 3.69 27.76 1.52
N GLU A 632 3.59 27.55 0.20
CA GLU A 632 4.46 28.19 -0.79
C GLU A 632 4.24 29.71 -0.85
N LYS A 633 2.99 30.15 -0.70
CA LYS A 633 2.62 31.57 -0.70
C LYS A 633 2.58 32.18 0.70
N GLY A 634 2.62 31.37 1.74
CA GLY A 634 2.45 31.82 3.12
C GLY A 634 1.09 32.45 3.40
N THR A 635 0.02 31.99 2.70
CA THR A 635 -1.31 32.63 2.78
C THR A 635 -2.41 31.60 3.00
N THR A 636 -3.47 32.03 3.72
CA THR A 636 -4.75 31.32 3.82
C THR A 636 -5.84 32.23 3.30
N VAL A 637 -6.58 31.79 2.27
CA VAL A 637 -7.71 32.52 1.67
C VAL A 637 -9.01 31.89 2.18
N ILE A 638 -9.90 32.71 2.69
CA ILE A 638 -11.19 32.32 3.26
C ILE A 638 -12.30 33.07 2.49
N HIS A 639 -13.26 32.32 1.95
CA HIS A 639 -14.47 32.91 1.35
C HIS A 639 -15.64 32.78 2.34
N ALA A 640 -16.13 33.93 2.82
CA ALA A 640 -17.17 33.99 3.82
C ALA A 640 -18.34 34.91 3.36
N PRO A 641 -19.56 34.63 3.82
CA PRO A 641 -20.74 35.49 3.46
C PRO A 641 -20.71 36.86 4.12
N GLU A 642 -19.84 37.06 5.12
CA GLU A 642 -19.69 38.31 5.88
C GLU A 642 -18.22 38.47 6.31
N LYS A 643 -17.81 39.69 6.65
CA LYS A 643 -16.48 39.96 7.21
C LYS A 643 -16.31 39.21 8.54
N LEU A 644 -15.19 38.54 8.71
CA LEU A 644 -14.87 37.82 9.93
C LEU A 644 -14.06 38.71 10.88
N ASP A 645 -14.18 38.42 12.18
CA ASP A 645 -13.42 39.09 13.24
C ASP A 645 -11.93 38.75 13.12
N GLU A 646 -11.10 39.76 12.88
CA GLU A 646 -9.65 39.60 12.69
C GLU A 646 -8.94 39.10 13.94
N ASP A 647 -9.35 39.52 15.13
CA ASP A 647 -8.75 39.08 16.39
C ASP A 647 -9.01 37.57 16.61
N LYS A 648 -10.22 37.12 16.27
CA LYS A 648 -10.59 35.71 16.34
C LYS A 648 -9.85 34.85 15.29
N ILE A 649 -9.62 35.39 14.08
CA ILE A 649 -8.79 34.69 13.06
C ILE A 649 -7.36 34.50 13.57
N ARG A 650 -6.77 35.54 14.19
CA ARG A 650 -5.44 35.49 14.79
C ARG A 650 -5.35 34.47 15.91
N GLU A 651 -6.37 34.43 16.77
CA GLU A 651 -6.44 33.49 17.89
C GLU A 651 -6.49 32.03 17.40
N VAL A 652 -7.39 31.70 16.46
CA VAL A 652 -7.59 30.37 15.91
C VAL A 652 -6.31 29.85 15.23
N ILE A 653 -5.65 30.68 14.42
CA ILE A 653 -4.42 30.29 13.71
C ILE A 653 -3.25 30.17 14.70
N LYS A 654 -3.21 30.98 15.76
CA LYS A 654 -2.22 30.87 16.81
C LYS A 654 -2.41 29.64 17.67
N GLU A 655 -3.66 29.26 18.00
CA GLU A 655 -3.96 27.99 18.68
C GLU A 655 -3.58 26.77 17.83
N ALA A 656 -3.68 26.90 16.51
CA ALA A 656 -3.18 25.88 15.59
C ALA A 656 -1.64 25.84 15.49
N GLY A 657 -0.91 26.74 16.20
CA GLY A 657 0.54 26.74 16.28
C GLY A 657 1.25 27.57 15.19
N TYR A 658 0.56 28.50 14.54
CA TYR A 658 1.10 29.37 13.47
C TYR A 658 0.94 30.85 13.81
N GLU A 659 1.70 31.72 13.14
CA GLU A 659 1.62 33.16 13.35
C GLU A 659 0.99 33.89 12.16
N VAL A 660 0.10 34.84 12.44
CA VAL A 660 -0.54 35.70 11.44
C VAL A 660 0.19 37.04 11.35
N THR A 661 0.73 37.35 10.16
CA THR A 661 1.49 38.58 9.92
C THR A 661 0.64 39.69 9.29
N GLY A 662 -0.48 39.37 8.63
CA GLY A 662 -1.41 40.33 8.03
C GLY A 662 -2.74 39.72 7.66
N ILE A 663 -3.82 40.51 7.67
CA ILE A 663 -5.16 40.12 7.22
C ILE A 663 -5.68 41.23 6.28
N THR A 664 -6.25 40.83 5.16
CA THR A 664 -6.90 41.70 4.20
C THR A 664 -8.29 41.13 3.89
N GLN A 665 -9.34 41.95 3.98
CA GLN A 665 -10.72 41.55 3.72
C GLN A 665 -11.31 42.44 2.58
N GLU A 666 -11.56 41.85 1.41
CA GLU A 666 -12.08 42.48 0.21
C GLU A 666 -13.51 42.03 -0.11
#